data_6cfbac1c587306da538f6ad597375f64
#
_entry.id   6cfbac1c587306da538f6ad597375f64
#
_cell.length_a   1.000
_cell.length_b   1.000
_cell.length_c   1.000
_cell.angle_alpha   90.00
_cell.angle_beta   90.00
_cell.angle_gamma   90.00
#
_symmetry.space_group_name_H-M   'P 1'
#
loop_
_entity.id
_entity.type
_entity.pdbx_description
1 polymer ?
#
loop_
_entity_poly.entity_id
_entity_poly.type
_entity_poly.pdbx_seq_one_letter_code
_entity_poly.pdbx_strand_id
1 'polypeptide(L)'
;MIKRFFVASIFMLAAISVGAQTDTMRSRTLEEVSIQQRKVEGVSRMGGAQNGTEIGQDELFRAACCNLGESFVTNPSVDVNYNDAAVGARQIKLLGLSGQYVQMLLENQPVTLGAAMPYSLGYVPGAWMKSISVSKGASNVKNGPQSITGQINVEYLKPEDEPGLLLNLYTDSRLKVEGNAMGNIHLNHHLSTEVLAHYERDFMHMDENGDGWHDSPNLQQLHLQNRWKYQKGRYILHAGMGYLQEEREGGQLLSFTAKPYHVLLDAQRVDAYMKHAFLLNREHNTNLALLATGSLYNLDGTFGPKSYADRQQNLNAQLVLEHDFSDTHNLSAGLSFNANLMDETLSTFNSQLSTLEYTPGAFAQYTYNPSYIFTAMAGLRADYSSLYDRTYVTPRLHMKWVPTDWMTLRASTGKGYRTPHALAEHHYLLTSGRTLVDSVTRQEEAWNSGISMAFYIPAGARTVTLNAEYYYTDFINQVVVDYDSDPTRIVIADLDGRSFSHTAQVDATYDITEDLNILAAFRYNYVRCTYDGQLLEKPLQSRYKGLVTLSWKPMLAVWQVDLTLQLNGGGRVPAYLDADGTLVSGEEFPAYPQLNLQVTREFRHFSLYVGGENLTNYRQPNPVVNAANPWSATFDPTLVWGPVHGIMAYAGIRMNFWKM
;
A
#
# COMPACT_ATOMS: atom_id res chain seq x y z
N MET A 1 11.76 -1.32 -32.54
CA MET A 1 12.94 -2.00 -31.95
C MET A 1 12.57 -3.13 -30.95
N ILE A 2 11.29 -3.42 -30.77
CA ILE A 2 10.74 -4.38 -29.75
C ILE A 2 10.69 -5.84 -30.25
N LYS A 3 10.87 -6.10 -31.54
CA LYS A 3 10.77 -7.47 -32.13
C LYS A 3 12.00 -8.38 -31.96
N ARG A 4 13.08 -7.96 -31.29
CA ARG A 4 14.31 -8.78 -31.17
C ARG A 4 14.62 -9.31 -29.75
N PHE A 5 13.81 -9.01 -28.72
CA PHE A 5 14.06 -9.50 -27.37
C PHE A 5 13.27 -10.77 -26.98
N PHE A 6 12.29 -11.19 -27.77
CA PHE A 6 11.44 -12.35 -27.44
C PHE A 6 12.06 -13.72 -27.78
N VAL A 7 13.22 -13.78 -28.40
CA VAL A 7 13.84 -15.06 -28.88
C VAL A 7 14.95 -15.57 -27.96
N ALA A 8 15.44 -14.77 -26.98
CA ALA A 8 16.57 -15.17 -26.13
C ALA A 8 16.19 -15.98 -24.89
N SER A 9 14.90 -16.08 -24.51
CA SER A 9 14.46 -16.75 -23.27
C SER A 9 14.10 -18.24 -23.44
N ILE A 10 14.17 -18.81 -24.65
CA ILE A 10 13.76 -20.20 -24.91
C ILE A 10 14.94 -21.19 -24.96
N PHE A 11 16.20 -20.74 -24.93
CA PHE A 11 17.36 -21.62 -25.17
C PHE A 11 18.22 -21.96 -23.92
N MET A 12 17.66 -21.97 -22.71
CA MET A 12 18.39 -22.48 -21.53
C MET A 12 17.75 -23.74 -20.89
N LEU A 13 17.20 -24.61 -21.69
CA LEU A 13 16.64 -25.89 -21.27
C LEU A 13 17.34 -27.03 -22.02
N ALA A 14 18.62 -27.26 -21.74
CA ALA A 14 19.23 -28.55 -22.07
C ALA A 14 20.44 -28.84 -21.17
N ALA A 15 20.36 -30.01 -20.54
CA ALA A 15 21.43 -30.80 -19.92
C ALA A 15 21.97 -30.35 -18.56
N ILE A 16 21.52 -31.05 -17.51
CA ILE A 16 22.41 -31.75 -16.56
C ILE A 16 21.60 -32.88 -15.89
N SER A 17 21.85 -34.11 -16.27
CA SER A 17 21.52 -35.32 -15.52
C SER A 17 22.73 -35.70 -14.68
N VAL A 18 22.63 -35.63 -13.36
CA VAL A 18 23.58 -36.35 -12.45
C VAL A 18 22.82 -36.81 -11.21
N GLY A 19 23.12 -38.04 -10.85
CA GLY A 19 22.44 -38.95 -9.98
C GLY A 19 22.15 -38.53 -8.54
N ALA A 20 21.14 -39.17 -8.03
CA ALA A 20 20.63 -39.10 -6.69
C ALA A 20 21.54 -39.78 -5.66
N GLN A 21 21.79 -39.10 -4.55
CA GLN A 21 22.12 -39.73 -3.28
C GLN A 21 21.17 -39.19 -2.22
N THR A 22 20.40 -40.10 -1.63
CA THR A 22 19.43 -39.82 -0.57
C THR A 22 20.17 -39.55 0.73
N ASP A 23 20.01 -38.32 1.22
CA ASP A 23 20.37 -37.97 2.58
C ASP A 23 19.18 -37.30 3.27
N THR A 24 18.59 -38.01 4.24
CA THR A 24 17.46 -37.56 5.04
C THR A 24 17.93 -36.56 6.09
N MET A 25 18.05 -35.27 5.72
CA MET A 25 18.19 -34.19 6.69
C MET A 25 16.88 -33.43 6.83
N ARG A 26 16.42 -33.29 8.07
CA ARG A 26 15.37 -32.36 8.43
C ARG A 26 15.81 -30.94 8.00
N SER A 27 15.25 -30.46 6.90
CA SER A 27 15.43 -29.07 6.48
C SER A 27 14.67 -28.17 7.44
N ARG A 28 15.36 -27.42 8.31
CA ARG A 28 14.82 -26.14 8.77
C ARG A 28 14.92 -25.21 7.56
N THR A 29 13.78 -24.86 6.99
CA THR A 29 13.67 -23.79 6.01
C THR A 29 14.27 -22.52 6.61
N LEU A 30 15.18 -21.89 5.89
CA LEU A 30 15.53 -20.50 6.10
C LEU A 30 14.25 -19.69 5.88
N GLU A 31 13.63 -19.28 6.95
CA GLU A 31 12.64 -18.23 6.87
C GLU A 31 13.37 -16.95 6.45
N GLU A 32 12.98 -16.36 5.33
CA GLU A 32 13.18 -14.92 5.11
C GLU A 32 12.88 -14.27 6.45
N VAL A 33 13.71 -13.34 6.93
CA VAL A 33 13.63 -12.69 8.23
C VAL A 33 12.17 -12.37 8.62
N SER A 34 11.38 -13.40 8.76
CA SER A 34 10.07 -13.46 9.35
C SER A 34 10.27 -14.14 10.68
N ILE A 35 10.10 -13.39 11.73
CA ILE A 35 9.93 -13.89 13.08
C ILE A 35 8.92 -15.04 12.98
N GLN A 36 9.33 -16.26 13.34
CA GLN A 36 8.40 -17.38 13.45
C GLN A 36 7.25 -16.97 14.38
N GLN A 37 6.17 -16.49 13.80
CA GLN A 37 4.91 -16.37 14.50
C GLN A 37 4.14 -17.67 14.29
N ARG A 38 3.66 -18.24 15.39
CA ARG A 38 2.56 -19.19 15.38
C ARG A 38 1.55 -18.71 14.35
N LYS A 39 1.12 -19.59 13.44
CA LYS A 39 -0.01 -19.31 12.53
C LYS A 39 -1.16 -18.79 13.37
N VAL A 40 -1.31 -17.48 13.42
CA VAL A 40 -2.46 -16.83 14.05
C VAL A 40 -3.45 -16.63 12.92
N GLU A 41 -4.57 -17.28 13.03
CA GLU A 41 -5.72 -17.05 12.15
C GLU A 41 -6.20 -15.61 12.40
N GLY A 42 -6.17 -14.75 11.37
CA GLY A 42 -6.61 -13.36 11.43
C GLY A 42 -5.48 -12.33 11.57
N VAL A 43 -5.76 -11.24 12.27
CA VAL A 43 -4.79 -10.15 12.51
C VAL A 43 -3.92 -10.47 13.71
N SER A 44 -2.60 -10.55 13.51
CA SER A 44 -1.63 -10.79 14.58
C SER A 44 -0.70 -9.59 14.77
N ARG A 45 -0.20 -9.38 16.00
CA ARG A 45 0.82 -8.38 16.27
C ARG A 45 2.21 -8.93 15.97
N MET A 46 3.05 -8.08 15.37
CA MET A 46 4.45 -8.41 15.15
C MET A 46 5.17 -8.66 16.47
N GLY A 47 5.88 -9.77 16.57
CA GLY A 47 6.57 -10.19 17.81
C GLY A 47 7.80 -9.35 18.18
N GLY A 48 8.38 -8.62 17.23
CA GLY A 48 9.61 -7.84 17.38
C GLY A 48 9.46 -6.52 18.14
N ALA A 49 10.53 -5.70 18.13
CA ALA A 49 10.56 -4.39 18.77
C ALA A 49 9.72 -3.35 18.01
N GLN A 50 9.51 -3.53 16.71
CA GLN A 50 8.64 -2.66 15.90
C GLN A 50 7.17 -2.83 16.30
N ASN A 51 6.42 -1.73 16.29
CA ASN A 51 4.98 -1.78 16.45
C ASN A 51 4.34 -2.04 15.10
N GLY A 52 3.65 -3.16 14.95
CA GLY A 52 2.97 -3.50 13.71
C GLY A 52 2.02 -4.67 13.87
N THR A 53 1.23 -4.86 12.81
CA THR A 53 0.26 -5.95 12.67
C THR A 53 0.53 -6.70 11.38
N GLU A 54 0.28 -7.99 11.39
CA GLU A 54 0.25 -8.85 10.23
C GLU A 54 -1.20 -9.26 9.96
N ILE A 55 -1.65 -9.03 8.74
CA ILE A 55 -2.98 -9.39 8.24
C ILE A 55 -2.78 -10.66 7.41
N GLY A 56 -3.26 -11.78 7.90
CA GLY A 56 -3.17 -13.06 7.22
C GLY A 56 -4.27 -13.26 6.19
N GLN A 57 -4.15 -14.33 5.40
CA GLN A 57 -5.08 -14.64 4.31
C GLN A 57 -6.54 -14.81 4.78
N ASP A 58 -6.76 -15.36 5.97
CA ASP A 58 -8.11 -15.53 6.53
C ASP A 58 -8.79 -14.17 6.79
N GLU A 59 -8.03 -13.16 7.23
CA GLU A 59 -8.53 -11.80 7.39
C GLU A 59 -8.80 -11.12 6.04
N LEU A 60 -7.89 -11.32 5.06
CA LEU A 60 -8.05 -10.79 3.71
C LEU A 60 -9.32 -11.33 3.01
N PHE A 61 -9.79 -12.50 3.40
CA PHE A 61 -11.00 -13.10 2.84
C PHE A 61 -12.31 -12.67 3.51
N ARG A 62 -12.26 -11.88 4.60
CA ARG A 62 -13.45 -11.33 5.28
C ARG A 62 -14.16 -10.24 4.49
N ALA A 63 -13.47 -9.62 3.55
CA ALA A 63 -14.05 -8.71 2.57
C ALA A 63 -13.69 -9.18 1.16
N ALA A 64 -14.44 -8.82 0.15
CA ALA A 64 -14.06 -9.06 -1.23
C ALA A 64 -12.94 -8.06 -1.58
N CYS A 65 -11.68 -8.47 -1.34
CA CYS A 65 -10.53 -7.66 -1.66
C CYS A 65 -10.13 -7.89 -3.12
N CYS A 66 -10.59 -7.04 -4.03
CA CYS A 66 -10.13 -7.06 -5.41
C CYS A 66 -8.69 -6.59 -5.56
N ASN A 67 -8.27 -5.67 -4.68
CA ASN A 67 -6.92 -5.09 -4.69
C ASN A 67 -6.43 -4.70 -3.29
N LEU A 68 -5.17 -4.28 -3.20
CA LEU A 68 -4.56 -3.90 -1.92
C LEU A 68 -5.32 -2.77 -1.20
N GLY A 69 -5.89 -1.81 -1.92
CA GLY A 69 -6.65 -0.72 -1.30
C GLY A 69 -7.86 -1.23 -0.50
N GLU A 70 -8.58 -2.16 -1.05
CA GLU A 70 -9.77 -2.75 -0.42
C GLU A 70 -9.45 -3.66 0.77
N SER A 71 -8.21 -4.16 0.85
CA SER A 71 -7.75 -5.04 1.94
C SER A 71 -7.67 -4.36 3.32
N PHE A 72 -7.78 -3.04 3.37
CA PHE A 72 -7.70 -2.27 4.63
C PHE A 72 -9.06 -1.88 5.21
N VAL A 73 -10.17 -2.33 4.62
CA VAL A 73 -11.53 -1.99 5.08
C VAL A 73 -11.76 -2.40 6.53
N THR A 74 -11.22 -3.54 6.97
CA THR A 74 -11.31 -4.02 8.36
C THR A 74 -10.17 -3.55 9.25
N ASN A 75 -9.20 -2.79 8.71
CA ASN A 75 -8.02 -2.35 9.47
C ASN A 75 -8.25 -0.96 10.10
N PRO A 76 -8.08 -0.81 11.43
CA PRO A 76 -8.31 0.46 12.10
C PRO A 76 -7.21 1.50 11.86
N SER A 77 -6.03 1.07 11.39
CA SER A 77 -4.83 1.92 11.33
C SER A 77 -4.58 2.56 9.97
N VAL A 78 -5.11 1.94 8.93
CA VAL A 78 -4.91 2.36 7.55
C VAL A 78 -6.23 2.87 6.97
N ASP A 79 -6.20 4.05 6.37
CA ASP A 79 -7.30 4.55 5.55
C ASP A 79 -6.92 4.48 4.09
N VAL A 80 -7.90 4.26 3.23
CA VAL A 80 -7.76 4.37 1.78
C VAL A 80 -8.83 5.35 1.30
N ASN A 81 -8.39 6.41 0.66
CA ASN A 81 -9.25 7.48 0.18
C ASN A 81 -9.03 7.72 -1.31
N TYR A 82 -10.08 8.13 -2.01
CA TYR A 82 -9.95 8.73 -3.33
C TYR A 82 -9.35 10.13 -3.21
N ASN A 83 -8.51 10.51 -4.16
CA ASN A 83 -7.91 11.84 -4.26
C ASN A 83 -8.67 12.73 -5.24
N ASP A 84 -9.45 12.12 -6.12
CA ASP A 84 -10.23 12.80 -7.15
C ASP A 84 -11.43 11.92 -7.57
N ALA A 85 -12.42 12.57 -8.20
CA ALA A 85 -13.63 11.93 -8.71
C ALA A 85 -13.54 11.53 -10.19
N ALA A 86 -12.45 11.85 -10.91
CA ALA A 86 -12.38 11.68 -12.36
C ALA A 86 -11.47 10.53 -12.80
N VAL A 87 -10.29 10.37 -12.20
CA VAL A 87 -9.31 9.32 -12.58
C VAL A 87 -9.28 8.16 -11.60
N GLY A 88 -9.94 8.30 -10.44
CA GLY A 88 -9.97 7.27 -9.40
C GLY A 88 -8.61 7.04 -8.75
N ALA A 89 -7.76 8.07 -8.66
CA ALA A 89 -6.53 8.03 -7.92
C ALA A 89 -6.83 7.76 -6.44
N ARG A 90 -6.11 6.80 -5.84
CA ARG A 90 -6.30 6.41 -4.43
C ARG A 90 -5.00 6.55 -3.67
N GLN A 91 -5.10 6.89 -2.40
CA GLN A 91 -3.96 6.90 -1.51
C GLN A 91 -4.27 6.22 -0.18
N ILE A 92 -3.26 5.57 0.35
CA ILE A 92 -3.23 5.14 1.76
C ILE A 92 -2.98 6.36 2.64
N LYS A 93 -3.60 6.38 3.82
CA LYS A 93 -3.22 7.29 4.91
C LYS A 93 -2.84 6.46 6.13
N LEU A 94 -1.70 6.74 6.71
CA LEU A 94 -1.21 6.10 7.93
C LEU A 94 -0.75 7.20 8.90
N LEU A 95 -1.16 7.10 10.16
CA LEU A 95 -0.92 8.12 11.19
C LEU A 95 -1.43 9.52 10.79
N GLY A 96 -2.55 9.58 10.07
CA GLY A 96 -3.15 10.82 9.58
C GLY A 96 -2.38 11.49 8.44
N LEU A 97 -1.39 10.86 7.83
CA LEU A 97 -0.55 11.42 6.78
C LEU A 97 -0.68 10.64 5.46
N SER A 98 -0.39 11.30 4.36
CA SER A 98 -0.51 10.78 3.00
C SER A 98 0.36 9.55 2.76
N GLY A 99 -0.06 8.71 1.82
CA GLY A 99 0.60 7.44 1.49
C GLY A 99 2.03 7.57 0.96
N GLN A 100 2.41 8.72 0.45
CA GLN A 100 3.80 9.02 0.05
C GLN A 100 4.80 8.93 1.21
N TYR A 101 4.35 9.03 2.46
CA TYR A 101 5.17 8.85 3.67
C TYR A 101 5.17 7.42 4.20
N VAL A 102 4.40 6.54 3.59
CA VAL A 102 4.35 5.10 3.88
C VAL A 102 5.24 4.38 2.87
N GLN A 103 6.22 3.65 3.36
CA GLN A 103 7.04 2.83 2.48
C GLN A 103 6.27 1.58 2.03
N MET A 104 5.91 1.53 0.75
CA MET A 104 5.23 0.39 0.15
C MET A 104 6.26 -0.62 -0.35
N LEU A 105 6.15 -1.85 0.11
CA LEU A 105 7.04 -2.95 -0.26
C LEU A 105 6.22 -4.13 -0.78
N LEU A 106 6.78 -4.82 -1.76
CA LEU A 106 6.38 -6.15 -2.16
C LEU A 106 7.53 -7.10 -1.84
N GLU A 107 7.29 -8.03 -0.91
CA GLU A 107 8.30 -8.97 -0.45
C GLU A 107 9.61 -8.30 -0.01
N ASN A 108 9.48 -7.27 0.82
CA ASN A 108 10.58 -6.46 1.37
C ASN A 108 11.39 -5.67 0.32
N GLN A 109 10.84 -5.45 -0.87
CA GLN A 109 11.46 -4.62 -1.91
C GLN A 109 10.55 -3.45 -2.29
N PRO A 110 11.09 -2.21 -2.44
CA PRO A 110 10.28 -1.07 -2.88
C PRO A 110 9.80 -1.27 -4.32
N VAL A 111 8.52 -0.97 -4.57
CA VAL A 111 7.86 -1.32 -5.84
C VAL A 111 7.31 -0.13 -6.59
N THR A 112 6.98 0.97 -5.89
CA THR A 112 6.20 2.06 -6.48
C THR A 112 6.85 3.41 -6.22
N LEU A 113 7.01 4.19 -7.28
CA LEU A 113 7.53 5.55 -7.24
C LEU A 113 6.82 6.41 -8.29
N GLY A 114 6.86 7.73 -8.13
CA GLY A 114 6.45 8.72 -9.13
C GLY A 114 5.01 8.54 -9.61
N ALA A 115 4.82 8.56 -10.93
CA ALA A 115 3.51 8.53 -11.57
C ALA A 115 2.70 7.24 -11.35
N ALA A 116 3.34 6.16 -10.94
CA ALA A 116 2.64 4.93 -10.55
C ALA A 116 1.93 5.03 -9.19
N MET A 117 2.35 5.94 -8.30
CA MET A 117 1.85 5.98 -6.92
C MET A 117 0.34 6.16 -6.78
N PRO A 118 -0.33 7.07 -7.51
CA PRO A 118 -1.77 7.29 -7.38
C PRO A 118 -2.63 6.05 -7.72
N TYR A 119 -2.10 5.08 -8.48
CA TYR A 119 -2.82 3.90 -8.95
C TYR A 119 -2.29 2.59 -8.36
N SER A 120 -1.16 2.65 -7.66
CA SER A 120 -0.38 1.48 -7.19
C SER A 120 -1.14 0.49 -6.33
N LEU A 121 -2.17 0.95 -5.62
CA LEU A 121 -3.04 0.08 -4.81
C LEU A 121 -3.86 -0.87 -5.68
N GLY A 122 -4.24 -0.45 -6.89
CA GLY A 122 -4.90 -1.28 -7.89
C GLY A 122 -3.97 -2.29 -8.57
N TYR A 123 -2.65 -2.05 -8.54
CA TYR A 123 -1.66 -2.93 -9.18
C TYR A 123 -1.33 -4.20 -8.39
N VAL A 124 -1.88 -4.34 -7.20
CA VAL A 124 -1.68 -5.49 -6.31
C VAL A 124 -3.00 -6.26 -6.19
N PRO A 125 -3.22 -7.34 -6.98
CA PRO A 125 -4.44 -8.12 -6.93
C PRO A 125 -4.64 -8.79 -5.56
N GLY A 126 -5.85 -8.66 -5.01
CA GLY A 126 -6.19 -9.17 -3.68
C GLY A 126 -5.99 -10.68 -3.55
N ALA A 127 -6.37 -11.44 -4.57
CA ALA A 127 -6.27 -12.89 -4.59
C ALA A 127 -4.82 -13.43 -4.57
N TRP A 128 -3.82 -12.59 -4.96
CA TRP A 128 -2.40 -12.99 -4.94
C TRP A 128 -1.76 -12.86 -3.58
N MET A 129 -2.37 -12.08 -2.67
CA MET A 129 -1.79 -11.77 -1.37
C MET A 129 -1.91 -12.95 -0.40
N LYS A 130 -0.81 -13.31 0.23
CA LYS A 130 -0.71 -14.28 1.33
C LYS A 130 -0.83 -13.58 2.68
N SER A 131 -0.16 -12.44 2.83
CA SER A 131 -0.24 -11.59 4.01
C SER A 131 0.15 -10.15 3.72
N ILE A 132 -0.27 -9.24 4.59
CA ILE A 132 0.16 -7.84 4.61
C ILE A 132 0.70 -7.52 5.99
N SER A 133 1.93 -7.03 6.06
CA SER A 133 2.53 -6.53 7.30
C SER A 133 2.46 -5.01 7.32
N VAL A 134 1.84 -4.43 8.34
CA VAL A 134 1.73 -2.99 8.57
C VAL A 134 2.54 -2.63 9.80
N SER A 135 3.67 -1.94 9.65
CA SER A 135 4.43 -1.37 10.76
C SER A 135 4.25 0.14 10.81
N LYS A 136 4.11 0.67 12.04
CA LYS A 136 3.85 2.08 12.29
C LYS A 136 5.09 2.79 12.80
N GLY A 137 5.21 4.07 12.44
CA GLY A 137 6.37 4.89 12.74
C GLY A 137 7.55 4.62 11.81
N ALA A 138 8.70 5.25 12.08
CA ALA A 138 9.92 4.97 11.33
C ALA A 138 10.28 3.49 11.48
N SER A 139 10.27 2.73 10.39
CA SER A 139 10.48 1.28 10.38
C SER A 139 12.00 0.94 10.46
N ASN A 140 12.42 -0.29 10.16
CA ASN A 140 13.84 -0.66 10.18
C ASN A 140 14.65 0.08 9.07
N VAL A 141 15.98 0.20 9.25
CA VAL A 141 16.84 0.89 8.25
C VAL A 141 17.18 0.03 7.04
N LYS A 142 16.95 -1.30 7.10
CA LYS A 142 17.28 -2.24 6.03
C LYS A 142 16.45 -1.97 4.77
N ASN A 143 15.17 -1.69 4.93
CA ASN A 143 14.22 -1.57 3.83
C ASN A 143 14.25 -0.19 3.15
N GLY A 144 15.08 0.73 3.63
CA GLY A 144 15.26 2.05 3.02
C GLY A 144 14.91 3.22 3.93
N PRO A 145 15.14 4.45 3.46
CA PRO A 145 14.94 5.66 4.24
C PRO A 145 13.50 6.17 4.28
N GLN A 146 12.65 5.77 3.33
CA GLN A 146 11.37 6.41 3.01
C GLN A 146 10.26 6.18 4.04
N SER A 147 10.42 5.23 4.98
CA SER A 147 9.43 4.98 6.05
C SER A 147 9.42 6.13 7.06
N ILE A 148 8.56 7.12 6.86
CA ILE A 148 8.32 8.24 7.77
C ILE A 148 7.17 7.88 8.73
N THR A 149 6.01 7.52 8.21
CA THR A 149 4.83 7.17 9.02
C THR A 149 4.68 5.67 9.23
N GLY A 150 5.33 4.87 8.41
CA GLY A 150 5.29 3.41 8.51
C GLY A 150 5.72 2.72 7.24
N GLN A 151 5.56 1.41 7.28
CA GLN A 151 5.86 0.52 6.17
C GLN A 151 4.71 -0.47 6.01
N ILE A 152 4.32 -0.71 4.78
CA ILE A 152 3.39 -1.77 4.40
C ILE A 152 4.16 -2.72 3.49
N ASN A 153 4.27 -3.99 3.89
CA ASN A 153 4.88 -5.03 3.09
C ASN A 153 3.83 -6.07 2.72
N VAL A 154 3.70 -6.34 1.44
CA VAL A 154 2.80 -7.37 0.90
C VAL A 154 3.62 -8.60 0.55
N GLU A 155 3.17 -9.76 1.02
CA GLU A 155 3.70 -11.05 0.63
C GLU A 155 2.68 -11.73 -0.30
N TYR A 156 3.14 -12.17 -1.48
CA TYR A 156 2.33 -12.98 -2.38
C TYR A 156 2.42 -14.46 -2.01
N LEU A 157 1.56 -15.27 -2.61
CA LEU A 157 1.72 -16.72 -2.66
C LEU A 157 3.12 -17.05 -3.17
N LYS A 158 3.69 -18.17 -2.76
CA LYS A 158 5.10 -18.49 -3.01
C LYS A 158 5.23 -19.68 -3.97
N PRO A 159 6.25 -19.70 -4.86
CA PRO A 159 6.52 -20.84 -5.74
C PRO A 159 6.77 -22.16 -5.00
N GLU A 160 7.17 -22.10 -3.73
CA GLU A 160 7.38 -23.24 -2.84
C GLU A 160 6.15 -23.70 -2.05
N ASP A 161 5.05 -22.95 -2.10
CA ASP A 161 3.79 -23.40 -1.51
C ASP A 161 3.31 -24.70 -2.21
N GLU A 162 2.33 -25.38 -1.67
CA GLU A 162 1.85 -26.65 -2.23
C GLU A 162 1.49 -26.53 -3.71
N PRO A 163 1.86 -27.50 -4.57
CA PRO A 163 1.53 -27.47 -5.98
C PRO A 163 0.02 -27.48 -6.22
N GLY A 164 -0.46 -26.70 -7.19
CA GLY A 164 -1.86 -26.71 -7.58
C GLY A 164 -2.32 -25.43 -8.28
N LEU A 165 -3.62 -25.26 -8.39
CA LEU A 165 -4.27 -24.16 -9.07
C LEU A 165 -5.36 -23.54 -8.19
N LEU A 166 -5.24 -22.24 -7.96
CA LEU A 166 -6.28 -21.39 -7.36
C LEU A 166 -6.90 -20.52 -8.43
N LEU A 167 -8.22 -20.46 -8.47
CA LEU A 167 -8.98 -19.54 -9.33
C LEU A 167 -9.90 -18.69 -8.45
N ASN A 168 -9.98 -17.40 -8.74
CA ASN A 168 -10.97 -16.49 -8.13
C ASN A 168 -11.68 -15.71 -9.23
N LEU A 169 -13.01 -15.74 -9.22
CA LEU A 169 -13.85 -14.94 -10.10
C LEU A 169 -14.73 -14.04 -9.24
N TYR A 170 -14.87 -12.79 -9.63
CA TYR A 170 -15.64 -11.76 -8.93
C TYR A 170 -16.46 -10.94 -9.93
N THR A 171 -17.62 -10.49 -9.49
CA THR A 171 -18.43 -9.49 -10.20
C THR A 171 -19.21 -8.64 -9.21
N ASP A 172 -19.53 -7.42 -9.60
CA ASP A 172 -20.33 -6.50 -8.80
C ASP A 172 -21.54 -5.93 -9.55
N SER A 173 -22.35 -5.13 -8.86
CA SER A 173 -23.56 -4.49 -9.41
C SER A 173 -23.28 -3.46 -10.50
N ARG A 174 -22.03 -3.05 -10.72
CA ARG A 174 -21.59 -2.17 -11.81
C ARG A 174 -21.09 -2.94 -13.02
N LEU A 175 -21.30 -4.27 -13.02
CA LEU A 175 -20.78 -5.21 -14.01
C LEU A 175 -19.24 -5.14 -14.16
N LYS A 176 -18.51 -4.87 -13.07
CA LYS A 176 -17.11 -5.21 -13.01
C LYS A 176 -16.99 -6.73 -13.04
N VAL A 177 -16.09 -7.24 -13.86
CA VAL A 177 -15.71 -8.66 -13.89
C VAL A 177 -14.21 -8.76 -13.63
N GLU A 178 -13.84 -9.61 -12.67
CA GLU A 178 -12.45 -9.86 -12.32
C GLU A 178 -12.19 -11.36 -12.30
N GLY A 179 -11.05 -11.77 -12.85
CA GLY A 179 -10.57 -13.14 -12.84
C GLY A 179 -9.11 -13.23 -12.42
N ASN A 180 -8.84 -14.11 -11.46
CA ASN A 180 -7.48 -14.42 -11.00
C ASN A 180 -7.19 -15.90 -11.18
N ALA A 181 -5.98 -16.24 -11.65
CA ALA A 181 -5.47 -17.59 -11.71
C ALA A 181 -4.05 -17.63 -11.14
N MET A 182 -3.84 -18.51 -10.17
CA MET A 182 -2.57 -18.69 -9.49
C MET A 182 -2.20 -20.17 -9.52
N GLY A 183 -1.05 -20.50 -10.12
CA GLY A 183 -0.62 -21.89 -10.30
C GLY A 183 0.82 -22.13 -9.90
N ASN A 184 1.06 -23.11 -9.01
CA ASN A 184 2.38 -23.51 -8.55
C ASN A 184 2.75 -24.88 -9.13
N ILE A 185 3.99 -24.99 -9.62
CA ILE A 185 4.54 -26.23 -10.18
C ILE A 185 5.92 -26.49 -9.57
N HIS A 186 6.06 -27.64 -8.92
CA HIS A 186 7.36 -28.14 -8.49
C HIS A 186 7.97 -28.96 -9.62
N LEU A 187 8.97 -28.39 -10.31
CA LEU A 187 9.65 -29.07 -11.41
C LEU A 187 10.58 -30.19 -10.92
N ASN A 188 11.20 -29.97 -9.76
CA ASN A 188 11.99 -30.97 -9.03
C ASN A 188 12.17 -30.51 -7.56
N HIS A 189 12.93 -31.28 -6.75
CA HIS A 189 13.18 -30.98 -5.33
C HIS A 189 13.93 -29.66 -5.07
N HIS A 190 14.48 -29.02 -6.10
CA HIS A 190 15.28 -27.79 -5.97
C HIS A 190 14.65 -26.60 -6.70
N LEU A 191 13.73 -26.82 -7.62
CA LEU A 191 13.21 -25.81 -8.52
C LEU A 191 11.69 -25.83 -8.54
N SER A 192 11.08 -24.72 -8.18
CA SER A 192 9.64 -24.48 -8.30
C SER A 192 9.37 -23.18 -9.06
N THR A 193 8.22 -23.13 -9.70
CA THR A 193 7.74 -21.92 -10.41
C THR A 193 6.28 -21.68 -10.07
N GLU A 194 5.90 -20.41 -10.13
CA GLU A 194 4.55 -19.92 -9.95
C GLU A 194 4.19 -18.97 -11.09
N VAL A 195 2.96 -19.09 -11.57
CA VAL A 195 2.35 -18.16 -12.52
C VAL A 195 1.15 -17.52 -11.85
N LEU A 196 1.12 -16.20 -11.84
CA LEU A 196 0.02 -15.38 -11.37
C LEU A 196 -0.55 -14.61 -12.55
N ALA A 197 -1.86 -14.68 -12.75
CA ALA A 197 -2.56 -13.95 -13.79
C ALA A 197 -3.80 -13.27 -13.21
N HIS A 198 -3.99 -12.01 -13.56
CA HIS A 198 -5.13 -11.18 -13.16
C HIS A 198 -5.64 -10.43 -14.38
N TYR A 199 -6.96 -10.38 -14.51
CA TYR A 199 -7.66 -9.55 -15.46
C TYR A 199 -8.90 -8.96 -14.81
N GLU A 200 -9.13 -7.65 -15.02
CA GLU A 200 -10.36 -7.00 -14.62
C GLU A 200 -10.86 -6.03 -15.70
N ARG A 201 -12.18 -5.83 -15.73
CA ARG A 201 -12.83 -4.86 -16.61
C ARG A 201 -14.16 -4.40 -16.05
N ASP A 202 -14.40 -3.09 -16.10
CA ASP A 202 -15.70 -2.47 -15.85
C ASP A 202 -16.47 -2.32 -17.17
N PHE A 203 -17.76 -2.71 -17.17
CA PHE A 203 -18.61 -2.67 -18.38
C PHE A 203 -19.70 -1.60 -18.34
N MET A 204 -19.96 -1.00 -17.18
CA MET A 204 -20.99 0.03 -17.03
C MET A 204 -20.41 1.39 -16.69
N HIS A 205 -21.01 2.39 -17.29
CA HIS A 205 -20.79 3.79 -16.92
C HIS A 205 -21.85 4.18 -15.88
N MET A 206 -21.44 4.50 -14.68
CA MET A 206 -22.33 4.87 -13.57
C MET A 206 -22.30 6.36 -13.33
N ASP A 207 -23.48 6.94 -13.17
CA ASP A 207 -23.75 8.31 -12.75
C ASP A 207 -24.99 8.26 -11.84
N GLU A 208 -24.78 7.91 -10.58
CA GLU A 208 -25.85 7.72 -9.60
C GLU A 208 -26.35 9.05 -9.01
N ASN A 209 -25.54 10.11 -9.09
CA ASN A 209 -25.89 11.45 -8.60
C ASN A 209 -26.51 12.34 -9.69
N GLY A 210 -26.46 11.94 -10.97
CA GLY A 210 -27.07 12.63 -12.10
C GLY A 210 -26.33 13.91 -12.51
N ASP A 211 -25.04 14.04 -12.20
CA ASP A 211 -24.24 15.22 -12.54
C ASP A 211 -23.63 15.16 -13.95
N GLY A 212 -23.79 14.04 -14.65
CA GLY A 212 -23.29 13.78 -15.99
C GLY A 212 -21.83 13.32 -16.04
N TRP A 213 -21.25 12.92 -14.88
CA TRP A 213 -19.90 12.40 -14.76
C TRP A 213 -19.92 10.92 -14.36
N HIS A 214 -18.84 10.23 -14.71
CA HIS A 214 -18.62 8.89 -14.17
C HIS A 214 -18.37 8.99 -12.66
N ASP A 215 -19.14 8.26 -11.84
CA ASP A 215 -18.89 8.14 -10.39
C ASP A 215 -17.53 7.49 -10.09
N SER A 216 -17.05 6.66 -11.00
CA SER A 216 -15.70 6.08 -10.99
C SER A 216 -15.26 5.81 -12.44
N PRO A 217 -13.97 5.93 -12.74
CA PRO A 217 -13.48 5.59 -14.08
C PRO A 217 -13.70 4.11 -14.39
N ASN A 218 -14.01 3.82 -15.63
CA ASN A 218 -13.98 2.45 -16.14
C ASN A 218 -12.53 1.99 -16.24
N LEU A 219 -12.27 0.80 -15.74
CA LEU A 219 -10.96 0.21 -15.67
C LEU A 219 -10.90 -1.05 -16.53
N GLN A 220 -9.82 -1.20 -17.28
CA GLN A 220 -9.40 -2.46 -17.87
C GLN A 220 -7.95 -2.72 -17.47
N GLN A 221 -7.67 -3.86 -16.82
CA GLN A 221 -6.33 -4.20 -16.37
C GLN A 221 -5.98 -5.65 -16.72
N LEU A 222 -4.75 -5.87 -17.17
CA LEU A 222 -4.11 -7.17 -17.29
C LEU A 222 -2.82 -7.15 -16.48
N HIS A 223 -2.66 -8.08 -15.56
CA HIS A 223 -1.43 -8.25 -14.80
C HIS A 223 -1.00 -9.72 -14.84
N LEU A 224 0.22 -9.96 -15.29
CA LEU A 224 0.83 -11.28 -15.38
C LEU A 224 2.15 -11.28 -14.61
N GLN A 225 2.42 -12.32 -13.84
CA GLN A 225 3.68 -12.48 -13.15
C GLN A 225 4.13 -13.95 -13.20
N ASN A 226 5.41 -14.18 -13.48
CA ASN A 226 6.04 -15.49 -13.35
C ASN A 226 7.18 -15.41 -12.34
N ARG A 227 7.20 -16.35 -11.40
CA ARG A 227 8.09 -16.38 -10.25
C ARG A 227 8.78 -17.73 -10.14
N TRP A 228 10.01 -17.72 -9.69
CA TRP A 228 10.87 -18.90 -9.59
C TRP A 228 11.56 -18.94 -8.24
N LYS A 229 11.66 -20.14 -7.68
CA LYS A 229 12.52 -20.45 -6.56
C LYS A 229 13.46 -21.60 -6.91
N TYR A 230 14.75 -21.39 -6.67
CA TYR A 230 15.76 -22.44 -6.72
C TYR A 230 16.47 -22.52 -5.37
N GLN A 231 16.58 -23.73 -4.80
CA GLN A 231 17.25 -23.95 -3.53
C GLN A 231 18.11 -25.20 -3.61
N LYS A 232 19.42 -25.06 -3.37
CA LYS A 232 20.34 -26.18 -3.29
C LYS A 232 21.41 -25.94 -2.22
N GLY A 233 21.44 -26.78 -1.20
CA GLY A 233 22.42 -26.71 -0.10
C GLY A 233 22.31 -25.42 0.71
N ARG A 234 23.26 -24.51 0.54
CA ARG A 234 23.35 -23.22 1.23
C ARG A 234 22.96 -22.02 0.36
N TYR A 235 22.51 -22.27 -0.84
CA TYR A 235 22.13 -21.24 -1.79
C TYR A 235 20.63 -21.26 -2.07
N ILE A 236 20.01 -20.08 -2.01
CA ILE A 236 18.61 -19.85 -2.36
C ILE A 236 18.55 -18.70 -3.37
N LEU A 237 17.79 -18.89 -4.43
CA LEU A 237 17.46 -17.87 -5.41
C LEU A 237 15.93 -17.76 -5.50
N HIS A 238 15.43 -16.54 -5.37
CA HIS A 238 14.10 -16.15 -5.84
C HIS A 238 14.27 -15.17 -6.99
N ALA A 239 13.56 -15.37 -8.07
CA ALA A 239 13.55 -14.46 -9.22
C ALA A 239 12.15 -14.40 -9.80
N GLY A 240 11.81 -13.31 -10.43
CA GLY A 240 10.54 -13.15 -11.11
C GLY A 240 10.51 -11.97 -12.05
N MET A 241 9.52 -11.99 -12.94
CA MET A 241 9.21 -10.90 -13.84
C MET A 241 7.71 -10.73 -13.96
N GLY A 242 7.28 -9.48 -14.11
CA GLY A 242 5.89 -9.09 -14.24
C GLY A 242 5.64 -8.17 -15.44
N TYR A 243 4.42 -8.21 -15.92
CA TYR A 243 3.87 -7.29 -16.91
C TYR A 243 2.50 -6.83 -16.46
N LEU A 244 2.27 -5.51 -16.46
CA LEU A 244 0.98 -4.89 -16.20
C LEU A 244 0.65 -3.93 -17.33
N GLN A 245 -0.60 -3.97 -17.77
CA GLN A 245 -1.22 -2.96 -18.62
C GLN A 245 -2.54 -2.55 -18.00
N GLU A 246 -2.78 -1.24 -17.93
CA GLU A 246 -4.00 -0.66 -17.39
C GLU A 246 -4.47 0.49 -18.28
N GLU A 247 -5.77 0.48 -18.59
CA GLU A 247 -6.47 1.56 -19.25
C GLU A 247 -7.57 2.07 -18.31
N ARG A 248 -7.69 3.39 -18.14
CA ARG A 248 -8.73 4.06 -17.35
C ARG A 248 -9.44 5.09 -18.20
N GLU A 249 -10.76 5.06 -18.20
CA GLU A 249 -11.61 6.03 -18.89
C GLU A 249 -12.60 6.64 -17.90
N GLY A 250 -12.58 7.97 -17.78
CA GLY A 250 -13.46 8.75 -16.93
C GLY A 250 -13.85 10.07 -17.58
N GLY A 251 -14.47 10.94 -16.79
CA GLY A 251 -14.91 12.25 -17.25
C GLY A 251 -16.42 12.31 -17.47
N GLN A 252 -16.88 13.20 -18.38
CA GLN A 252 -18.31 13.36 -18.67
C GLN A 252 -18.85 12.23 -19.56
N LEU A 253 -20.10 11.83 -19.30
CA LEU A 253 -20.83 10.86 -20.11
C LEU A 253 -21.18 11.44 -21.49
N LEU A 254 -21.02 10.62 -22.54
CA LEU A 254 -21.38 10.96 -23.92
C LEU A 254 -22.88 11.30 -24.08
N SER A 255 -23.74 10.75 -23.23
CA SER A 255 -25.18 11.03 -23.22
C SER A 255 -25.51 12.45 -22.74
N PHE A 256 -24.58 13.10 -22.03
CA PHE A 256 -24.83 14.38 -21.40
C PHE A 256 -24.46 15.58 -22.30
N THR A 257 -23.43 15.44 -23.14
CA THR A 257 -22.93 16.51 -24.01
C THR A 257 -22.31 15.97 -25.30
N ALA A 258 -22.41 16.76 -26.38
CA ALA A 258 -21.80 16.43 -27.67
C ALA A 258 -20.25 16.57 -27.69
N LYS A 259 -19.69 17.30 -26.71
CA LYS A 259 -18.25 17.48 -26.54
C LYS A 259 -17.86 17.23 -25.07
N PRO A 260 -17.81 15.97 -24.65
CA PRO A 260 -17.52 15.62 -23.28
C PRO A 260 -16.07 15.95 -22.91
N TYR A 261 -15.86 16.22 -21.61
CA TYR A 261 -14.55 16.29 -21.01
C TYR A 261 -14.07 14.86 -20.74
N HIS A 262 -13.10 14.40 -21.52
CA HIS A 262 -12.53 13.05 -21.40
C HIS A 262 -11.34 13.05 -20.47
N VAL A 263 -11.26 11.98 -19.69
CA VAL A 263 -10.09 11.61 -18.90
C VAL A 263 -9.68 10.20 -19.31
N LEU A 264 -8.49 10.06 -19.87
CA LEU A 264 -7.96 8.80 -20.34
C LEU A 264 -6.56 8.58 -19.77
N LEU A 265 -6.29 7.39 -19.25
CA LEU A 265 -4.96 6.98 -18.79
C LEU A 265 -4.62 5.62 -19.40
N ASP A 266 -3.45 5.51 -19.99
CA ASP A 266 -2.82 4.24 -20.43
C ASP A 266 -1.52 4.06 -19.67
N ALA A 267 -1.42 2.99 -18.89
CA ALA A 267 -0.25 2.67 -18.10
C ALA A 267 0.28 1.29 -18.46
N GLN A 268 1.59 1.20 -18.65
CA GLN A 268 2.28 -0.06 -18.90
C GLN A 268 3.48 -0.19 -17.99
N ARG A 269 3.64 -1.37 -17.38
CA ARG A 269 4.75 -1.68 -16.49
C ARG A 269 5.36 -3.03 -16.82
N VAL A 270 6.68 -3.07 -16.85
CA VAL A 270 7.47 -4.29 -16.82
C VAL A 270 8.36 -4.23 -15.60
N ASP A 271 8.34 -5.25 -14.77
CA ASP A 271 9.23 -5.36 -13.62
C ASP A 271 9.92 -6.72 -13.54
N ALA A 272 11.09 -6.72 -12.95
CA ALA A 272 11.83 -7.93 -12.66
C ALA A 272 12.55 -7.80 -11.32
N TYR A 273 12.72 -8.93 -10.62
CA TYR A 273 13.47 -8.98 -9.39
C TYR A 273 14.31 -10.25 -9.28
N MET A 274 15.36 -10.17 -8.47
CA MET A 274 16.13 -11.33 -8.04
C MET A 274 16.59 -11.15 -6.59
N LYS A 275 16.60 -12.25 -5.84
CA LYS A 275 17.09 -12.33 -4.47
C LYS A 275 18.00 -13.56 -4.38
N HIS A 276 19.29 -13.34 -4.20
CA HIS A 276 20.27 -14.38 -3.96
C HIS A 276 20.59 -14.42 -2.47
N ALA A 277 20.46 -15.56 -1.82
CA ALA A 277 20.83 -15.74 -0.44
C ALA A 277 21.85 -16.88 -0.29
N PHE A 278 22.92 -16.61 0.42
CA PHE A 278 24.00 -17.53 0.73
C PHE A 278 24.07 -17.72 2.25
N LEU A 279 23.81 -18.95 2.71
CA LEU A 279 23.94 -19.34 4.10
C LEU A 279 25.40 -19.66 4.41
N LEU A 280 26.16 -18.69 4.94
CA LEU A 280 27.59 -18.83 5.18
C LEU A 280 27.88 -19.68 6.43
N ASN A 281 27.19 -19.39 7.53
CA ASN A 281 27.31 -20.14 8.78
C ASN A 281 25.94 -20.35 9.42
N ARG A 282 25.57 -21.59 9.70
CA ARG A 282 24.28 -21.94 10.33
C ARG A 282 24.27 -21.71 11.84
N GLU A 283 25.41 -21.88 12.50
CA GLU A 283 25.52 -21.74 13.95
C GLU A 283 25.30 -20.30 14.40
N HIS A 284 25.87 -19.35 13.66
CA HIS A 284 25.76 -17.92 13.90
C HIS A 284 24.78 -17.24 12.96
N ASN A 285 23.90 -17.99 12.30
CA ASN A 285 22.93 -17.46 11.33
C ASN A 285 23.54 -16.42 10.38
N THR A 286 24.79 -16.68 9.92
CA THR A 286 25.50 -15.72 9.05
C THR A 286 25.01 -15.89 7.62
N ASN A 287 24.32 -14.89 7.11
CA ASN A 287 23.71 -14.88 5.79
C ASN A 287 24.19 -13.67 4.99
N LEU A 288 24.48 -13.88 3.72
CA LEU A 288 24.72 -12.81 2.76
C LEU A 288 23.63 -12.85 1.70
N ALA A 289 22.90 -11.76 1.53
CA ALA A 289 21.85 -11.65 0.53
C ALA A 289 22.13 -10.49 -0.44
N LEU A 290 21.97 -10.76 -1.74
CA LEU A 290 21.93 -9.75 -2.79
C LEU A 290 20.50 -9.68 -3.33
N LEU A 291 19.88 -8.53 -3.19
CA LEU A 291 18.54 -8.23 -3.68
C LEU A 291 18.65 -7.21 -4.81
N ALA A 292 17.94 -7.42 -5.89
CA ALA A 292 17.85 -6.44 -6.97
C ALA A 292 16.44 -6.42 -7.55
N THR A 293 15.91 -5.22 -7.82
CA THR A 293 14.65 -5.01 -8.55
C THR A 293 14.86 -3.97 -9.63
N GLY A 294 14.20 -4.13 -10.76
CA GLY A 294 14.13 -3.14 -11.82
C GLY A 294 12.72 -3.03 -12.35
N SER A 295 12.30 -1.82 -12.72
CA SER A 295 11.02 -1.58 -13.38
C SER A 295 11.12 -0.52 -14.46
N LEU A 296 10.33 -0.71 -15.50
CA LEU A 296 10.03 0.25 -16.56
C LEU A 296 8.55 0.58 -16.46
N TYR A 297 8.20 1.84 -16.31
CA TYR A 297 6.81 2.30 -16.22
C TYR A 297 6.58 3.41 -17.23
N ASN A 298 5.54 3.30 -18.01
CA ASN A 298 5.09 4.30 -18.96
C ASN A 298 3.66 4.68 -18.61
N LEU A 299 3.39 5.97 -18.57
CA LEU A 299 2.05 6.53 -18.39
C LEU A 299 1.81 7.57 -19.49
N ASP A 300 0.68 7.45 -20.18
CA ASP A 300 0.14 8.46 -21.07
C ASP A 300 -1.24 8.87 -20.55
N GLY A 301 -1.42 10.16 -20.21
CA GLY A 301 -2.64 10.70 -19.63
C GLY A 301 -3.20 11.87 -20.41
N THR A 302 -4.53 11.88 -20.59
CA THR A 302 -5.31 13.00 -21.12
C THR A 302 -6.30 13.47 -20.06
N PHE A 303 -6.32 14.75 -19.78
CA PHE A 303 -7.16 15.40 -18.76
C PHE A 303 -7.88 16.57 -19.42
N GLY A 304 -8.94 16.31 -20.19
CA GLY A 304 -9.61 17.29 -21.02
C GLY A 304 -8.65 17.97 -22.01
N PRO A 305 -8.28 19.26 -21.82
CA PRO A 305 -7.38 19.97 -22.73
C PRO A 305 -5.89 19.73 -22.44
N LYS A 306 -5.55 19.05 -21.34
CA LYS A 306 -4.18 18.86 -20.87
C LYS A 306 -3.75 17.41 -21.14
N SER A 307 -2.48 17.19 -21.53
CA SER A 307 -1.90 15.87 -21.60
C SER A 307 -0.59 15.80 -20.80
N TYR A 308 -0.38 14.67 -20.18
CA TYR A 308 0.80 14.35 -19.39
C TYR A 308 1.32 12.98 -19.81
N ALA A 309 2.63 12.85 -19.97
CA ALA A 309 3.29 11.60 -20.20
C ALA A 309 4.50 11.46 -19.26
N ASP A 310 4.70 10.26 -18.73
CA ASP A 310 5.87 9.91 -17.92
C ASP A 310 6.48 8.59 -18.40
N ARG A 311 7.80 8.56 -18.45
CA ARG A 311 8.62 7.38 -18.79
C ARG A 311 9.63 7.19 -17.66
N GLN A 312 9.39 6.20 -16.83
CA GLN A 312 10.14 5.97 -15.60
C GLN A 312 10.93 4.67 -15.67
N GLN A 313 12.18 4.72 -15.22
CA GLN A 313 13.06 3.55 -15.08
C GLN A 313 13.64 3.54 -13.68
N ASN A 314 13.44 2.44 -12.96
CA ASN A 314 13.92 2.29 -11.59
C ASN A 314 14.82 1.07 -11.48
N LEU A 315 15.90 1.21 -10.73
CA LEU A 315 16.77 0.12 -10.29
C LEU A 315 17.02 0.26 -8.80
N ASN A 316 16.77 -0.80 -8.05
CA ASN A 316 17.12 -0.91 -6.65
C ASN A 316 18.01 -2.14 -6.47
N ALA A 317 19.15 -1.99 -5.79
CA ALA A 317 20.05 -3.08 -5.45
C ALA A 317 20.50 -2.97 -4.00
N GLN A 318 20.52 -4.10 -3.28
CA GLN A 318 20.97 -4.15 -1.89
C GLN A 318 21.85 -5.38 -1.65
N LEU A 319 22.96 -5.20 -0.94
CA LEU A 319 23.76 -6.27 -0.37
C LEU A 319 23.58 -6.23 1.15
N VAL A 320 23.06 -7.31 1.73
CA VAL A 320 22.74 -7.42 3.16
C VAL A 320 23.53 -8.55 3.77
N LEU A 321 24.24 -8.26 4.84
CA LEU A 321 24.88 -9.23 5.73
C LEU A 321 24.09 -9.30 7.03
N GLU A 322 23.69 -10.48 7.43
CA GLU A 322 23.11 -10.77 8.75
C GLU A 322 24.03 -11.69 9.52
N HIS A 323 24.23 -11.42 10.81
CA HIS A 323 25.10 -12.21 11.68
C HIS A 323 24.61 -12.17 13.13
N ASP A 324 24.45 -13.35 13.72
CA ASP A 324 24.16 -13.52 15.13
C ASP A 324 25.48 -13.75 15.88
N PHE A 325 25.93 -12.76 16.66
CA PHE A 325 27.07 -12.94 17.58
C PHE A 325 26.73 -13.92 18.69
N SER A 326 25.47 -13.96 19.09
CA SER A 326 24.86 -14.88 20.05
C SER A 326 23.33 -14.84 19.88
N ASP A 327 22.61 -15.67 20.61
CA ASP A 327 21.13 -15.67 20.65
C ASP A 327 20.54 -14.30 21.09
N THR A 328 21.35 -13.46 21.72
CA THR A 328 20.94 -12.16 22.25
C THR A 328 21.41 -10.97 21.42
N HIS A 329 22.35 -11.14 20.51
CA HIS A 329 23.00 -10.08 19.77
C HIS A 329 23.01 -10.36 18.28
N ASN A 330 22.22 -9.61 17.52
CA ASN A 330 22.14 -9.70 16.07
C ASN A 330 22.61 -8.39 15.43
N LEU A 331 23.38 -8.49 14.35
CA LEU A 331 23.78 -7.40 13.48
C LEU A 331 23.27 -7.64 12.06
N SER A 332 22.62 -6.64 11.49
CA SER A 332 22.31 -6.58 10.06
C SER A 332 22.97 -5.34 9.48
N ALA A 333 23.84 -5.50 8.49
CA ALA A 333 24.54 -4.39 7.84
C ALA A 333 24.52 -4.56 6.33
N GLY A 334 24.60 -3.46 5.58
CA GLY A 334 24.55 -3.58 4.14
C GLY A 334 24.85 -2.30 3.37
N LEU A 335 24.91 -2.49 2.07
CA LEU A 335 25.03 -1.43 1.07
C LEU A 335 23.78 -1.41 0.22
N SER A 336 23.39 -0.24 -0.25
CA SER A 336 22.28 -0.07 -1.17
C SER A 336 22.65 0.88 -2.31
N PHE A 337 21.99 0.68 -3.44
CA PHE A 337 22.10 1.57 -4.59
C PHE A 337 20.72 1.68 -5.24
N ASN A 338 20.24 2.91 -5.42
CA ASN A 338 19.03 3.19 -6.18
C ASN A 338 19.40 4.08 -7.37
N ALA A 339 18.75 3.85 -8.51
CA ALA A 339 18.82 4.71 -9.67
C ALA A 339 17.40 4.93 -10.20
N ASN A 340 17.00 6.20 -10.34
CA ASN A 340 15.69 6.60 -10.84
C ASN A 340 15.89 7.55 -12.02
N LEU A 341 15.36 7.20 -13.17
CA LEU A 341 15.25 8.07 -14.34
C LEU A 341 13.77 8.33 -14.59
N MET A 342 13.40 9.59 -14.71
CA MET A 342 12.03 10.02 -15.01
C MET A 342 12.08 11.07 -16.12
N ASP A 343 11.32 10.84 -17.18
CA ASP A 343 11.14 11.74 -18.31
C ASP A 343 9.67 12.14 -18.38
N GLU A 344 9.35 13.33 -17.89
CA GLU A 344 7.99 13.89 -17.83
C GLU A 344 7.76 14.90 -18.95
N THR A 345 6.60 14.83 -19.57
CA THR A 345 6.16 15.78 -20.60
C THR A 345 4.77 16.28 -20.26
N LEU A 346 4.60 17.61 -20.18
CA LEU A 346 3.33 18.27 -19.95
C LEU A 346 3.01 19.22 -21.11
N SER A 347 1.93 18.93 -21.84
CA SER A 347 1.56 19.68 -23.06
C SER A 347 1.19 21.15 -22.79
N THR A 348 0.55 21.44 -21.66
CA THR A 348 0.05 22.77 -21.32
C THR A 348 1.14 23.84 -21.29
N PHE A 349 2.36 23.45 -20.91
CA PHE A 349 3.51 24.36 -20.82
C PHE A 349 4.57 24.06 -21.88
N ASN A 350 4.32 23.10 -22.78
CA ASN A 350 5.32 22.58 -23.70
C ASN A 350 6.66 22.28 -22.99
N SER A 351 6.53 21.77 -21.74
CA SER A 351 7.67 21.51 -20.86
C SER A 351 8.02 20.02 -20.87
N GLN A 352 9.30 19.75 -20.94
CA GLN A 352 9.88 18.44 -20.75
C GLN A 352 10.85 18.51 -19.58
N LEU A 353 10.67 17.64 -18.60
CA LEU A 353 11.54 17.52 -17.43
C LEU A 353 12.15 16.12 -17.43
N SER A 354 13.48 16.04 -17.44
CA SER A 354 14.20 14.78 -17.26
C SER A 354 14.98 14.83 -15.97
N THR A 355 14.73 13.88 -15.08
CA THR A 355 15.38 13.78 -13.78
C THR A 355 16.08 12.44 -13.65
N LEU A 356 17.38 12.47 -13.32
CA LEU A 356 18.17 11.28 -13.02
C LEU A 356 18.76 11.40 -11.63
N GLU A 357 18.41 10.46 -10.75
CA GLU A 357 18.94 10.39 -9.39
C GLU A 357 19.64 9.05 -9.15
N TYR A 358 20.86 9.13 -8.60
CA TYR A 358 21.56 7.99 -8.02
C TYR A 358 21.63 8.16 -6.50
N THR A 359 21.28 7.09 -5.76
CA THR A 359 21.28 7.11 -4.31
C THR A 359 22.06 5.90 -3.77
N PRO A 360 23.43 5.96 -3.75
CA PRO A 360 24.24 5.01 -3.00
C PRO A 360 24.04 5.22 -1.50
N GLY A 361 23.98 4.13 -0.74
CA GLY A 361 23.79 4.18 0.70
C GLY A 361 24.43 3.01 1.44
N ALA A 362 24.58 3.19 2.74
CA ALA A 362 25.05 2.15 3.65
C ALA A 362 24.21 2.19 4.93
N PHE A 363 23.99 1.01 5.53
CA PHE A 363 23.24 0.91 6.77
C PHE A 363 23.81 -0.15 7.70
N ALA A 364 23.56 0.03 9.00
CA ALA A 364 23.79 -0.96 10.03
C ALA A 364 22.67 -0.91 11.05
N GLN A 365 22.21 -2.06 11.49
CA GLN A 365 21.18 -2.24 12.50
C GLN A 365 21.62 -3.30 13.49
N TYR A 366 21.61 -2.94 14.75
CA TYR A 366 21.95 -3.84 15.84
C TYR A 366 20.72 -4.11 16.68
N THR A 367 20.46 -5.39 16.95
CA THR A 367 19.35 -5.85 17.79
C THR A 367 19.91 -6.54 19.03
N TYR A 368 19.50 -6.06 20.20
CA TYR A 368 19.78 -6.63 21.50
C TYR A 368 18.50 -7.24 22.07
N ASN A 369 18.49 -8.55 22.23
CA ASN A 369 17.32 -9.33 22.68
C ASN A 369 17.73 -10.32 23.77
N PRO A 370 18.06 -9.84 25.01
CA PRO A 370 18.55 -10.69 26.09
C PRO A 370 17.51 -11.67 26.61
N SER A 371 16.21 -11.40 26.39
CA SER A 371 15.11 -12.23 26.83
C SER A 371 13.82 -11.84 26.11
N TYR A 372 12.75 -12.63 26.26
CA TYR A 372 11.42 -12.24 25.76
C TYR A 372 10.87 -10.96 26.42
N ILE A 373 11.45 -10.54 27.57
CA ILE A 373 11.01 -9.37 28.34
C ILE A 373 11.47 -8.06 27.69
N PHE A 374 12.66 -8.04 27.10
CA PHE A 374 13.25 -6.81 26.57
C PHE A 374 13.89 -7.02 25.21
N THR A 375 13.62 -6.13 24.27
CA THR A 375 14.29 -6.06 22.97
C THR A 375 14.57 -4.60 22.65
N ALA A 376 15.78 -4.28 22.24
CA ALA A 376 16.15 -2.97 21.69
C ALA A 376 16.76 -3.16 20.31
N MET A 377 16.39 -2.31 19.37
CA MET A 377 16.91 -2.30 18.01
C MET A 377 17.30 -0.88 17.65
N ALA A 378 18.58 -0.66 17.36
CA ALA A 378 19.12 0.62 16.92
C ALA A 378 19.67 0.48 15.50
N GLY A 379 19.30 1.40 14.63
CA GLY A 379 19.75 1.43 13.25
C GLY A 379 20.25 2.80 12.82
N LEU A 380 21.24 2.81 11.96
CA LEU A 380 21.76 4.00 11.32
C LEU A 380 21.91 3.73 9.82
N ARG A 381 21.46 4.67 9.02
CA ARG A 381 21.59 4.63 7.56
C ARG A 381 22.06 5.99 7.06
N ALA A 382 22.93 5.97 6.05
CA ALA A 382 23.38 7.15 5.34
C ALA A 382 23.28 6.90 3.85
N ASP A 383 22.64 7.82 3.13
CA ASP A 383 22.45 7.78 1.68
C ASP A 383 22.87 9.13 1.08
N TYR A 384 23.56 9.09 -0.05
CA TYR A 384 23.89 10.28 -0.82
C TYR A 384 22.93 10.42 -2.00
N SER A 385 22.28 11.56 -2.15
CA SER A 385 21.46 11.88 -3.32
C SER A 385 22.26 12.71 -4.32
N SER A 386 22.41 12.20 -5.54
CA SER A 386 23.08 12.92 -6.63
C SER A 386 22.25 14.11 -7.15
N LEU A 387 20.93 14.07 -6.98
CA LEU A 387 20.03 15.15 -7.43
C LEU A 387 20.15 16.39 -6.56
N TYR A 388 20.29 16.21 -5.23
CA TYR A 388 20.39 17.31 -4.26
C TYR A 388 21.83 17.57 -3.78
N ASP A 389 22.82 16.79 -4.27
CA ASP A 389 24.23 16.83 -3.86
C ASP A 389 24.39 16.85 -2.33
N ARG A 390 23.67 15.93 -1.65
CA ARG A 390 23.58 15.92 -0.19
C ARG A 390 23.51 14.51 0.37
N THR A 391 24.15 14.31 1.53
CA THR A 391 24.05 13.08 2.32
C THR A 391 22.99 13.22 3.40
N TYR A 392 22.07 12.25 3.45
CA TYR A 392 21.00 12.14 4.44
C TYR A 392 21.30 11.02 5.41
N VAL A 393 21.20 11.31 6.71
CA VAL A 393 21.43 10.35 7.78
C VAL A 393 20.10 10.08 8.49
N THR A 394 19.73 8.82 8.61
CA THR A 394 18.46 8.38 9.20
C THR A 394 18.72 7.43 10.39
N PRO A 395 18.88 7.96 11.62
CA PRO A 395 18.92 7.16 12.83
C PRO A 395 17.50 6.65 13.19
N ARG A 396 17.41 5.42 13.69
CA ARG A 396 16.17 4.81 14.15
C ARG A 396 16.39 3.96 15.39
N LEU A 397 15.47 4.03 16.34
CA LEU A 397 15.50 3.29 17.60
C LEU A 397 14.11 2.69 17.88
N HIS A 398 14.08 1.42 18.22
CA HIS A 398 12.89 0.72 18.66
C HIS A 398 13.18 -0.04 19.95
N MET A 399 12.24 -0.02 20.87
CA MET A 399 12.32 -0.73 22.13
C MET A 399 11.00 -1.46 22.38
N LYS A 400 11.10 -2.68 22.89
CA LYS A 400 9.99 -3.48 23.41
C LYS A 400 10.33 -3.88 24.85
N TRP A 401 9.35 -3.74 25.72
CA TRP A 401 9.45 -4.16 27.10
C TRP A 401 8.16 -4.87 27.54
N VAL A 402 8.30 -6.05 28.11
CA VAL A 402 7.21 -6.90 28.62
C VAL A 402 7.37 -6.99 30.15
N PRO A 403 6.94 -5.94 30.92
CA PRO A 403 7.13 -5.93 32.38
C PRO A 403 6.35 -7.02 33.09
N THR A 404 5.23 -7.45 32.49
CA THR A 404 4.35 -8.52 33.00
C THR A 404 3.76 -9.30 31.81
N ASP A 405 3.27 -10.51 32.04
CA ASP A 405 2.68 -11.35 30.98
C ASP A 405 1.40 -10.76 30.36
N TRP A 406 0.76 -9.83 31.05
CA TRP A 406 -0.46 -9.16 30.59
C TRP A 406 -0.22 -7.79 29.94
N MET A 407 1.06 -7.31 29.87
CA MET A 407 1.35 -6.00 29.31
C MET A 407 2.60 -6.01 28.45
N THR A 408 2.52 -5.42 27.28
CA THR A 408 3.66 -5.14 26.39
C THR A 408 3.71 -3.65 26.08
N LEU A 409 4.87 -3.04 26.28
CA LEU A 409 5.17 -1.65 25.92
C LEU A 409 6.12 -1.62 24.72
N ARG A 410 5.89 -0.70 23.79
CA ARG A 410 6.84 -0.41 22.70
C ARG A 410 7.02 1.09 22.59
N ALA A 411 8.24 1.50 22.27
CA ALA A 411 8.59 2.87 21.95
C ALA A 411 9.45 2.89 20.69
N SER A 412 9.27 3.88 19.86
CA SER A 412 10.04 4.07 18.65
C SER A 412 10.31 5.54 18.40
N THR A 413 11.47 5.84 17.83
CA THR A 413 11.79 7.15 17.28
C THR A 413 12.75 6.99 16.12
N GLY A 414 12.58 7.81 15.10
CA GLY A 414 13.46 7.75 13.94
C GLY A 414 13.21 8.86 12.94
N LYS A 415 14.24 9.10 12.14
CA LYS A 415 14.19 10.01 11.02
C LYS A 415 13.96 9.26 9.73
N GLY A 416 13.16 9.82 8.83
CA GLY A 416 12.99 9.36 7.47
C GLY A 416 13.17 10.52 6.49
N TYR A 417 13.52 10.19 5.25
CA TYR A 417 13.53 11.15 4.15
C TYR A 417 13.05 10.47 2.84
N ARG A 418 12.61 11.28 1.89
CA ARG A 418 12.29 10.84 0.53
C ARG A 418 12.54 11.95 -0.50
N THR A 419 12.83 11.53 -1.73
CA THR A 419 12.83 12.43 -2.89
C THR A 419 11.41 12.57 -3.39
N PRO A 420 10.83 13.80 -3.42
CA PRO A 420 9.52 14.02 -4.00
C PRO A 420 9.58 14.05 -5.53
N HIS A 421 8.58 13.49 -6.19
CA HIS A 421 8.33 13.62 -7.62
C HIS A 421 6.99 14.36 -7.78
N ALA A 422 7.03 15.68 -7.55
CA ALA A 422 5.85 16.49 -7.26
C ALA A 422 4.76 16.39 -8.33
N LEU A 423 5.09 16.61 -9.59
CA LEU A 423 4.11 16.51 -10.69
C LEU A 423 3.68 15.05 -10.91
N ALA A 424 4.63 14.11 -10.96
CA ALA A 424 4.34 12.69 -11.17
C ALA A 424 3.41 12.10 -10.11
N GLU A 425 3.60 12.44 -8.84
CA GLU A 425 2.78 11.94 -7.73
C GLU A 425 1.40 12.61 -7.64
N HIS A 426 1.24 13.78 -8.29
CA HIS A 426 0.02 14.60 -8.21
C HIS A 426 -0.57 14.95 -9.58
N HIS A 427 -0.20 14.23 -10.66
CA HIS A 427 -0.69 14.52 -12.01
C HIS A 427 -2.23 14.41 -12.14
N TYR A 428 -2.92 13.70 -11.25
CA TYR A 428 -4.38 13.68 -11.17
C TYR A 428 -4.98 15.08 -10.95
N LEU A 429 -4.22 16.03 -10.35
CA LEU A 429 -4.62 17.44 -10.20
C LEU A 429 -4.78 18.17 -11.54
N LEU A 430 -4.24 17.63 -12.62
CA LEU A 430 -4.42 18.17 -13.97
C LEU A 430 -5.88 18.08 -14.45
N THR A 431 -6.72 17.25 -13.81
CA THR A 431 -8.16 17.21 -14.07
C THR A 431 -8.85 18.53 -13.71
N SER A 432 -8.37 19.26 -12.69
CA SER A 432 -8.94 20.52 -12.26
C SER A 432 -8.77 21.63 -13.32
N GLY A 433 -9.73 22.53 -13.40
CA GLY A 433 -9.64 23.77 -14.20
C GLY A 433 -8.63 24.78 -13.66
N ARG A 434 -8.21 24.63 -12.39
CA ARG A 434 -7.20 25.48 -11.75
C ARG A 434 -5.83 25.35 -12.43
N THR A 435 -5.03 26.38 -12.32
CA THR A 435 -3.64 26.34 -12.80
C THR A 435 -2.76 25.60 -11.79
N LEU A 436 -2.11 24.51 -12.22
CA LEU A 436 -1.14 23.79 -11.41
C LEU A 436 0.21 24.49 -11.47
N VAL A 437 0.83 24.74 -10.30
CA VAL A 437 2.15 25.35 -10.15
C VAL A 437 3.02 24.40 -9.32
N ASP A 438 4.18 24.01 -9.84
CA ASP A 438 5.19 23.21 -9.13
C ASP A 438 6.44 24.06 -8.86
N SER A 439 6.82 24.16 -7.59
CA SER A 439 7.99 24.90 -7.13
C SER A 439 8.82 24.12 -6.08
N VAL A 440 8.72 22.79 -6.09
CA VAL A 440 9.44 21.91 -5.17
C VAL A 440 10.92 21.89 -5.51
N THR A 441 11.76 22.13 -4.50
CA THR A 441 13.23 22.23 -4.64
C THR A 441 14.00 21.39 -3.63
N ARG A 442 13.34 20.83 -2.59
CA ARG A 442 13.98 20.14 -1.48
C ARG A 442 13.43 18.75 -1.27
N GLN A 443 14.25 17.87 -0.71
CA GLN A 443 13.78 16.57 -0.23
C GLN A 443 12.90 16.72 1.01
N GLU A 444 11.96 15.81 1.17
CA GLU A 444 11.12 15.72 2.36
C GLU A 444 11.86 14.97 3.48
N GLU A 445 11.82 15.54 4.67
CA GLU A 445 12.48 14.98 5.86
C GLU A 445 11.54 15.13 7.07
N ALA A 446 11.45 14.10 7.90
CA ALA A 446 10.66 14.17 9.13
C ALA A 446 11.23 13.27 10.24
N TRP A 447 10.93 13.64 11.47
CA TRP A 447 11.04 12.80 12.64
C TRP A 447 9.68 12.19 12.99
N ASN A 448 9.67 10.92 13.29
CA ASN A 448 8.50 10.23 13.84
C ASN A 448 8.87 9.58 15.17
N SER A 449 8.02 9.77 16.19
CA SER A 449 8.18 9.15 17.50
C SER A 449 6.83 8.58 17.96
N GLY A 450 6.86 7.42 18.56
CA GLY A 450 5.64 6.75 18.98
C GLY A 450 5.82 5.85 20.18
N ILE A 451 4.72 5.65 20.89
CA ILE A 451 4.58 4.67 21.97
C ILE A 451 3.34 3.83 21.72
N SER A 452 3.40 2.56 22.08
CA SER A 452 2.24 1.67 22.06
C SER A 452 2.23 0.75 23.29
N MET A 453 1.03 0.47 23.78
CA MET A 453 0.77 -0.41 24.91
C MET A 453 -0.25 -1.46 24.51
N ALA A 454 0.07 -2.72 24.73
CA ALA A 454 -0.86 -3.82 24.56
C ALA A 454 -1.13 -4.47 25.91
N PHE A 455 -2.42 -4.66 26.23
CA PHE A 455 -2.88 -5.29 27.46
C PHE A 455 -3.65 -6.56 27.11
N TYR A 456 -3.33 -7.66 27.78
CA TYR A 456 -3.99 -8.95 27.65
C TYR A 456 -4.77 -9.23 28.93
N ILE A 457 -6.05 -8.85 28.96
CA ILE A 457 -6.90 -8.84 30.14
C ILE A 457 -7.74 -10.12 30.16
N PRO A 458 -7.57 -11.01 31.15
CA PRO A 458 -8.42 -12.19 31.29
C PRO A 458 -9.89 -11.80 31.52
N ALA A 459 -10.79 -12.34 30.72
CA ALA A 459 -12.25 -12.14 30.82
C ALA A 459 -12.95 -13.51 30.83
N GLY A 460 -13.04 -14.14 32.00
CA GLY A 460 -13.52 -15.51 32.13
C GLY A 460 -12.52 -16.52 31.50
N ALA A 461 -13.02 -17.33 30.57
CA ALA A 461 -12.21 -18.32 29.87
C ALA A 461 -11.44 -17.73 28.67
N ARG A 462 -11.57 -16.43 28.37
CA ARG A 462 -11.02 -15.73 27.20
C ARG A 462 -10.22 -14.52 27.60
N THR A 463 -9.59 -13.88 26.61
CA THR A 463 -8.75 -12.69 26.83
C THR A 463 -9.25 -11.53 25.97
N VAL A 464 -9.46 -10.37 26.58
CA VAL A 464 -9.60 -9.09 25.88
C VAL A 464 -8.20 -8.59 25.56
N THR A 465 -7.91 -8.36 24.28
CA THR A 465 -6.69 -7.65 23.87
C THR A 465 -7.01 -6.19 23.66
N LEU A 466 -6.48 -5.31 24.50
CA LEU A 466 -6.64 -3.86 24.41
C LEU A 466 -5.31 -3.25 23.98
N ASN A 467 -5.34 -2.41 22.96
CA ASN A 467 -4.18 -1.69 22.46
C ASN A 467 -4.43 -0.19 22.53
N ALA A 468 -3.43 0.56 22.98
CA ALA A 468 -3.42 2.01 22.95
C ALA A 468 -2.09 2.50 22.37
N GLU A 469 -2.14 3.45 21.46
CA GLU A 469 -0.95 3.95 20.82
C GLU A 469 -1.05 5.45 20.51
N TYR A 470 0.09 6.10 20.51
CA TYR A 470 0.22 7.50 20.19
C TYR A 470 1.49 7.72 19.35
N TYR A 471 1.36 8.53 18.28
CA TYR A 471 2.45 8.90 17.39
C TYR A 471 2.47 10.40 17.17
N TYR A 472 3.68 10.94 17.11
CA TYR A 472 3.98 12.32 16.73
C TYR A 472 4.93 12.32 15.55
N THR A 473 4.56 13.03 14.49
CA THR A 473 5.42 13.27 13.32
C THR A 473 5.65 14.76 13.18
N ASP A 474 6.91 15.17 13.01
CA ASP A 474 7.33 16.57 12.83
C ASP A 474 8.16 16.67 11.56
N PHE A 475 7.73 17.50 10.61
CA PHE A 475 8.40 17.67 9.34
C PHE A 475 9.47 18.76 9.43
N ILE A 476 10.68 18.42 8.98
CA ILE A 476 11.77 19.38 8.72
C ILE A 476 11.52 20.06 7.38
N ASN A 477 11.11 19.30 6.37
CA ASN A 477 10.58 19.75 5.10
C ASN A 477 9.52 18.77 4.60
N GLN A 478 8.50 19.30 3.91
CA GLN A 478 7.38 18.57 3.33
C GLN A 478 6.98 19.20 2.02
N VAL A 479 6.54 18.40 1.06
CA VAL A 479 5.81 18.89 -0.11
C VAL A 479 4.37 19.20 0.31
N VAL A 480 3.98 20.45 0.13
CA VAL A 480 2.66 20.98 0.48
C VAL A 480 1.87 21.20 -0.80
N VAL A 481 0.70 20.57 -0.90
CA VAL A 481 -0.30 20.88 -1.95
C VAL A 481 -1.24 21.92 -1.38
N ASP A 482 -1.10 23.16 -1.81
CA ASP A 482 -1.85 24.30 -1.33
C ASP A 482 -3.01 24.62 -2.27
N TYR A 483 -4.21 24.47 -1.75
CA TYR A 483 -5.48 24.82 -2.39
C TYR A 483 -6.06 26.14 -1.87
N ASP A 484 -5.51 26.66 -0.76
CA ASP A 484 -6.13 27.72 0.03
C ASP A 484 -5.63 29.12 -0.32
N SER A 485 -4.35 29.25 -0.68
CA SER A 485 -3.71 30.57 -0.90
C SER A 485 -4.28 31.31 -2.11
N ASP A 486 -4.65 30.59 -3.17
CA ASP A 486 -5.27 31.14 -4.36
C ASP A 486 -6.32 30.17 -4.92
N PRO A 487 -7.62 30.50 -4.89
CA PRO A 487 -8.67 29.58 -5.34
C PRO A 487 -8.65 29.30 -6.85
N THR A 488 -7.82 30.02 -7.64
CA THR A 488 -7.62 29.78 -9.08
C THR A 488 -6.43 28.90 -9.40
N ARG A 489 -5.64 28.55 -8.37
CA ARG A 489 -4.40 27.77 -8.50
C ARG A 489 -4.36 26.61 -7.53
N ILE A 490 -3.58 25.60 -7.88
CA ILE A 490 -3.11 24.56 -6.97
C ILE A 490 -1.59 24.68 -6.96
N VAL A 491 -1.01 25.00 -5.81
CA VAL A 491 0.45 25.18 -5.68
C VAL A 491 1.05 23.99 -4.97
N ILE A 492 2.01 23.32 -5.62
CA ILE A 492 2.84 22.29 -5.01
C ILE A 492 4.18 22.93 -4.68
N ALA A 493 4.50 23.05 -3.39
CA ALA A 493 5.68 23.78 -2.92
C ALA A 493 6.35 23.11 -1.72
N ASP A 494 7.58 23.49 -1.46
CA ASP A 494 8.24 23.16 -0.19
C ASP A 494 7.56 23.83 0.99
N LEU A 495 7.51 23.17 2.14
CA LEU A 495 6.99 23.71 3.38
C LEU A 495 7.70 25.02 3.76
N ASP A 496 6.91 26.09 3.95
CA ASP A 496 7.35 27.35 4.53
C ASP A 496 6.60 27.56 5.85
N GLY A 497 7.20 27.12 6.96
CA GLY A 497 6.61 27.16 8.28
C GLY A 497 6.69 25.81 9.01
N ARG A 498 5.57 25.35 9.57
CA ARG A 498 5.48 24.12 10.35
C ARG A 498 4.47 23.15 9.77
N SER A 499 4.82 21.87 9.84
CA SER A 499 3.89 20.77 9.58
C SER A 499 4.11 19.64 10.57
N PHE A 500 3.03 19.17 11.20
CA PHE A 500 3.10 18.09 12.17
C PHE A 500 1.78 17.29 12.25
N SER A 501 1.89 16.08 12.78
CA SER A 501 0.76 15.19 13.02
C SER A 501 0.82 14.59 14.41
N HIS A 502 -0.30 14.59 15.12
CA HIS A 502 -0.55 13.77 16.31
C HIS A 502 -1.61 12.75 15.97
N THR A 503 -1.34 11.48 16.21
CA THR A 503 -2.31 10.40 16.04
C THR A 503 -2.40 9.56 17.30
N ALA A 504 -3.59 9.42 17.84
CA ALA A 504 -3.90 8.53 18.95
C ALA A 504 -4.90 7.47 18.50
N GLN A 505 -4.66 6.20 18.83
CA GLN A 505 -5.56 5.09 18.52
C GLN A 505 -5.72 4.18 19.74
N VAL A 506 -6.95 3.70 19.95
CA VAL A 506 -7.26 2.62 20.88
C VAL A 506 -8.06 1.58 20.13
N ASP A 507 -7.70 0.32 20.27
CA ASP A 507 -8.46 -0.81 19.72
C ASP A 507 -8.56 -1.94 20.72
N ALA A 508 -9.69 -2.66 20.68
CA ALA A 508 -9.98 -3.80 21.52
C ALA A 508 -10.48 -4.96 20.67
N THR A 509 -9.93 -6.15 20.90
CA THR A 509 -10.38 -7.39 20.28
C THR A 509 -10.83 -8.37 21.36
N TYR A 510 -11.97 -9.00 21.15
CA TYR A 510 -12.53 -9.97 22.09
C TYR A 510 -13.32 -11.07 21.36
N ASP A 511 -13.06 -12.30 21.73
CA ASP A 511 -13.86 -13.45 21.31
C ASP A 511 -15.07 -13.58 22.22
N ILE A 512 -16.24 -13.09 21.77
CA ILE A 512 -17.49 -13.14 22.54
C ILE A 512 -17.90 -14.59 22.77
N THR A 513 -17.80 -15.42 21.72
CA THR A 513 -17.95 -16.88 21.77
C THR A 513 -16.78 -17.53 21.02
N GLU A 514 -16.72 -18.87 20.92
CA GLU A 514 -15.73 -19.57 20.10
C GLU A 514 -15.88 -19.25 18.61
N ASP A 515 -17.08 -18.84 18.23
CA ASP A 515 -17.51 -18.60 16.85
C ASP A 515 -17.66 -17.12 16.52
N LEU A 516 -17.69 -16.23 17.51
CA LEU A 516 -18.00 -14.79 17.34
C LEU A 516 -16.89 -13.93 17.92
N ASN A 517 -16.19 -13.23 17.03
CA ASN A 517 -15.16 -12.25 17.34
C ASN A 517 -15.67 -10.82 17.12
N ILE A 518 -15.26 -9.89 17.98
CA ILE A 518 -15.46 -8.45 17.83
C ILE A 518 -14.13 -7.72 17.88
N LEU A 519 -13.91 -6.82 16.93
CA LEU A 519 -12.89 -5.77 16.95
C LEU A 519 -13.60 -4.42 17.03
N ALA A 520 -13.24 -3.59 18.00
CA ALA A 520 -13.69 -2.20 18.08
C ALA A 520 -12.47 -1.29 18.17
N ALA A 521 -12.45 -0.20 17.40
CA ALA A 521 -11.33 0.73 17.39
C ALA A 521 -11.80 2.17 17.23
N PHE A 522 -11.04 3.08 17.81
CA PHE A 522 -11.19 4.52 17.66
C PHE A 522 -9.83 5.16 17.45
N ARG A 523 -9.71 6.01 16.44
CA ARG A 523 -8.52 6.78 16.12
C ARG A 523 -8.85 8.26 15.97
N TYR A 524 -7.99 9.11 16.52
CA TYR A 524 -8.04 10.55 16.37
C TYR A 524 -6.77 11.07 15.73
N ASN A 525 -6.91 11.95 14.71
CA ASN A 525 -5.82 12.58 13.98
C ASN A 525 -5.90 14.10 14.14
N TYR A 526 -4.79 14.72 14.53
CA TYR A 526 -4.64 16.17 14.57
C TYR A 526 -3.46 16.54 13.70
N VAL A 527 -3.74 16.95 12.45
CA VAL A 527 -2.74 17.24 11.42
C VAL A 527 -2.82 18.69 11.04
N ARG A 528 -1.71 19.39 11.19
CA ARG A 528 -1.58 20.80 10.86
C ARG A 528 -0.44 21.03 9.90
N CYS A 529 -0.64 21.97 8.96
CA CYS A 529 0.36 22.40 8.01
C CYS A 529 0.23 23.91 7.78
N THR A 530 1.35 24.58 7.54
CA THR A 530 1.35 26.01 7.18
C THR A 530 1.04 26.17 5.69
N TYR A 531 0.02 26.97 5.39
CA TYR A 531 -0.39 27.41 4.06
C TYR A 531 -0.35 28.94 4.06
N ASP A 532 0.44 29.56 3.18
CA ASP A 532 0.61 31.02 3.10
C ASP A 532 0.80 31.70 4.47
N GLY A 533 1.74 31.17 5.26
CA GLY A 533 2.06 31.69 6.60
C GLY A 533 1.03 31.38 7.71
N GLN A 534 -0.10 30.72 7.39
CA GLN A 534 -1.12 30.34 8.35
C GLN A 534 -1.07 28.86 8.68
N LEU A 535 -1.00 28.50 9.96
CA LEU A 535 -1.01 27.12 10.43
C LEU A 535 -2.45 26.59 10.49
N LEU A 536 -2.90 25.90 9.44
CA LEU A 536 -4.24 25.38 9.29
C LEU A 536 -4.30 23.86 9.47
N GLU A 537 -5.50 23.35 9.69
CA GLU A 537 -5.76 21.90 9.63
C GLU A 537 -5.60 21.39 8.18
N LYS A 538 -5.01 20.21 8.00
CA LYS A 538 -4.88 19.62 6.66
C LYS A 538 -6.27 19.38 6.05
N PRO A 539 -6.55 19.87 4.83
CA PRO A 539 -7.87 19.71 4.22
C PRO A 539 -8.13 18.27 3.75
N LEU A 540 -9.41 17.96 3.50
CA LEU A 540 -9.90 16.68 2.95
C LEU A 540 -9.48 15.47 3.78
N GLN A 541 -9.42 15.65 5.10
CA GLN A 541 -9.02 14.61 6.03
C GLN A 541 -9.97 14.51 7.22
N SER A 542 -10.47 13.31 7.49
CA SER A 542 -11.28 13.03 8.68
C SER A 542 -10.44 13.17 9.95
N ARG A 543 -10.97 13.92 10.93
CA ARG A 543 -10.34 14.14 12.24
C ARG A 543 -10.29 12.86 13.07
N TYR A 544 -11.26 11.96 12.89
CA TYR A 544 -11.33 10.69 13.62
C TYR A 544 -11.92 9.58 12.76
N LYS A 545 -11.66 8.34 13.18
CA LYS A 545 -12.29 7.14 12.62
C LYS A 545 -12.69 6.19 13.74
N GLY A 546 -13.94 5.75 13.73
CA GLY A 546 -14.45 4.62 14.49
C GLY A 546 -14.57 3.40 13.59
N LEU A 547 -14.25 2.21 14.11
CA LEU A 547 -14.38 0.94 13.40
C LEU A 547 -14.96 -0.10 14.36
N VAL A 548 -15.96 -0.84 13.92
CA VAL A 548 -16.43 -2.06 14.60
C VAL A 548 -16.57 -3.16 13.56
N THR A 549 -15.87 -4.27 13.77
CA THR A 549 -15.99 -5.48 12.95
C THR A 549 -16.51 -6.63 13.80
N LEU A 550 -17.56 -7.29 13.32
CA LEU A 550 -18.10 -8.52 13.89
C LEU A 550 -17.85 -9.65 12.89
N SER A 551 -17.20 -10.72 13.32
CA SER A 551 -16.95 -11.91 12.50
C SER A 551 -17.53 -13.14 13.20
N TRP A 552 -18.46 -13.80 12.51
CA TRP A 552 -19.09 -15.03 12.99
C TRP A 552 -18.68 -16.19 12.07
N LYS A 553 -17.95 -17.15 12.63
CA LYS A 553 -17.44 -18.35 11.93
C LYS A 553 -17.51 -19.56 12.85
N PRO A 554 -18.64 -20.30 12.88
CA PRO A 554 -18.77 -21.51 13.70
C PRO A 554 -17.73 -22.56 13.37
N MET A 555 -17.17 -23.22 14.40
CA MET A 555 -16.01 -24.14 14.29
C MET A 555 -16.22 -25.32 13.33
N LEU A 556 -17.46 -25.78 13.14
CA LEU A 556 -17.81 -26.86 12.19
C LEU A 556 -18.60 -26.31 11.00
N ALA A 557 -18.65 -24.99 10.82
CA ALA A 557 -19.53 -24.41 9.85
C ALA A 557 -18.87 -24.21 8.49
N VAL A 558 -19.70 -24.39 7.52
CA VAL A 558 -19.50 -24.00 6.14
C VAL A 558 -19.84 -22.54 5.88
N TRP A 559 -20.25 -21.78 6.92
CA TRP A 559 -20.67 -20.38 6.81
C TRP A 559 -19.75 -19.45 7.60
N GLN A 560 -19.48 -18.30 7.02
CA GLN A 560 -18.85 -17.16 7.69
C GLN A 560 -19.63 -15.90 7.36
N VAL A 561 -19.84 -15.03 8.36
CA VAL A 561 -20.52 -13.74 8.22
C VAL A 561 -19.66 -12.66 8.85
N ASP A 562 -19.29 -11.67 8.05
CA ASP A 562 -18.47 -10.54 8.46
C ASP A 562 -19.23 -9.23 8.26
N LEU A 563 -19.35 -8.43 9.32
CA LEU A 563 -20.01 -7.13 9.32
C LEU A 563 -19.00 -6.09 9.78
N THR A 564 -18.80 -5.04 9.00
CA THR A 564 -17.87 -3.93 9.31
C THR A 564 -18.61 -2.61 9.25
N LEU A 565 -18.67 -1.90 10.37
CA LEU A 565 -19.17 -0.54 10.49
C LEU A 565 -17.98 0.42 10.65
N GLN A 566 -17.90 1.41 9.79
CA GLN A 566 -16.96 2.52 9.88
C GLN A 566 -17.70 3.82 10.13
N LEU A 567 -17.19 4.66 11.01
CA LEU A 567 -17.63 6.04 11.21
C LEU A 567 -16.44 6.96 10.90
N ASN A 568 -16.52 7.66 9.79
CA ASN A 568 -15.50 8.62 9.36
C ASN A 568 -15.90 9.99 9.89
N GLY A 569 -14.98 10.68 10.58
CA GLY A 569 -15.22 12.00 11.16
C GLY A 569 -15.23 13.11 10.12
N GLY A 570 -15.80 14.23 10.47
CA GLY A 570 -15.74 15.43 9.67
C GLY A 570 -14.32 16.03 9.57
N GLY A 571 -14.15 17.01 8.70
CA GLY A 571 -12.90 17.72 8.50
C GLY A 571 -13.07 18.97 7.66
N ARG A 572 -11.97 19.68 7.39
CA ARG A 572 -11.96 20.93 6.66
C ARG A 572 -11.97 20.71 5.14
N VAL A 573 -12.77 21.51 4.43
CA VAL A 573 -12.70 21.69 2.96
C VAL A 573 -11.79 22.88 2.68
N PRO A 574 -10.86 22.82 1.69
CA PRO A 574 -10.05 23.96 1.32
C PRO A 574 -10.89 25.02 0.61
N ALA A 575 -10.36 26.23 0.45
CA ALA A 575 -11.04 27.29 -0.29
C ALA A 575 -11.14 26.97 -1.79
N TYR A 576 -12.30 27.25 -2.39
CA TYR A 576 -12.55 27.02 -3.82
C TYR A 576 -13.54 28.05 -4.39
N LEU A 577 -13.61 28.13 -5.71
CA LEU A 577 -14.65 28.92 -6.41
C LEU A 577 -15.80 28.00 -6.81
N ASP A 578 -17.04 28.38 -6.49
CA ASP A 578 -18.23 27.66 -6.95
C ASP A 578 -18.49 27.85 -8.45
N ALA A 579 -19.60 27.31 -8.96
CA ALA A 579 -19.96 27.39 -10.37
C ALA A 579 -20.17 28.85 -10.85
N ASP A 580 -20.57 29.74 -9.96
CA ASP A 580 -20.79 31.18 -10.24
C ASP A 580 -19.50 32.02 -10.08
N GLY A 581 -18.40 31.39 -9.68
CA GLY A 581 -17.12 32.05 -9.39
C GLY A 581 -17.09 32.74 -8.02
N THR A 582 -18.01 32.41 -7.11
CA THR A 582 -18.03 32.91 -5.74
C THR A 582 -17.05 32.12 -4.87
N LEU A 583 -16.26 32.82 -4.05
CA LEU A 583 -15.34 32.21 -3.13
C LEU A 583 -16.09 31.49 -1.98
N VAL A 584 -15.91 30.19 -1.88
CA VAL A 584 -16.35 29.36 -0.74
C VAL A 584 -15.14 29.09 0.14
N SER A 585 -15.22 29.45 1.42
CA SER A 585 -14.14 29.24 2.39
C SER A 585 -14.70 28.96 3.78
N GLY A 586 -13.93 28.26 4.61
CA GLY A 586 -14.34 27.91 5.98
C GLY A 586 -15.38 26.80 6.06
N GLU A 587 -15.61 26.05 4.97
CA GLU A 587 -16.53 24.92 4.92
C GLU A 587 -15.91 23.70 5.60
N GLU A 588 -16.77 22.91 6.27
CA GLU A 588 -16.42 21.61 6.84
C GLU A 588 -17.32 20.50 6.27
N PHE A 589 -16.76 19.36 5.96
CA PHE A 589 -17.55 18.18 5.62
C PHE A 589 -17.99 17.44 6.90
N PRO A 590 -19.20 16.84 6.89
CA PRO A 590 -19.77 16.15 8.05
C PRO A 590 -19.12 14.78 8.27
N ALA A 591 -19.34 14.21 9.46
CA ALA A 591 -19.06 12.80 9.71
C ALA A 591 -20.06 11.92 8.96
N TYR A 592 -19.59 10.74 8.49
CA TYR A 592 -20.41 9.80 7.75
C TYR A 592 -20.12 8.35 8.10
N PRO A 593 -21.18 7.49 8.14
CA PRO A 593 -21.05 6.07 8.35
C PRO A 593 -20.89 5.30 7.04
N GLN A 594 -20.18 4.16 7.08
CA GLN A 594 -20.18 3.14 6.03
C GLN A 594 -20.37 1.77 6.66
N LEU A 595 -21.26 0.96 6.10
CA LEU A 595 -21.54 -0.39 6.55
C LEU A 595 -21.26 -1.37 5.43
N ASN A 596 -20.44 -2.38 5.70
CA ASN A 596 -20.12 -3.45 4.77
C ASN A 596 -20.49 -4.80 5.37
N LEU A 597 -21.00 -5.71 4.55
CA LEU A 597 -21.39 -7.06 4.95
C LEU A 597 -20.90 -8.06 3.91
N GLN A 598 -20.33 -9.17 4.36
CA GLN A 598 -20.03 -10.33 3.54
C GLN A 598 -20.55 -11.60 4.18
N VAL A 599 -21.10 -12.49 3.35
CA VAL A 599 -21.47 -13.86 3.71
C VAL A 599 -20.69 -14.80 2.81
N THR A 600 -19.93 -15.69 3.41
CA THR A 600 -19.12 -16.70 2.70
C THR A 600 -19.64 -18.09 3.06
N ARG A 601 -19.76 -18.98 2.06
CA ARG A 601 -20.03 -20.39 2.26
C ARG A 601 -18.90 -21.24 1.70
N GLU A 602 -18.29 -22.00 2.59
CA GLU A 602 -17.21 -22.91 2.25
C GLU A 602 -17.77 -24.28 1.78
N PHE A 603 -17.19 -24.80 0.70
CA PHE A 603 -17.38 -26.16 0.21
C PHE A 603 -16.02 -26.87 0.15
N ARG A 604 -16.01 -28.14 -0.14
CA ARG A 604 -14.76 -28.94 -0.13
C ARG A 604 -13.66 -28.39 -1.06
N HIS A 605 -14.03 -27.89 -2.26
CA HIS A 605 -13.09 -27.47 -3.29
C HIS A 605 -13.29 -26.02 -3.75
N PHE A 606 -14.28 -25.33 -3.24
CA PHE A 606 -14.55 -23.94 -3.57
C PHE A 606 -15.29 -23.23 -2.44
N SER A 607 -15.24 -21.92 -2.42
CA SER A 607 -16.10 -21.08 -1.58
C SER A 607 -16.89 -20.09 -2.45
N LEU A 608 -18.12 -19.83 -2.06
CA LEU A 608 -18.97 -18.79 -2.62
C LEU A 608 -19.05 -17.65 -1.61
N TYR A 609 -18.92 -16.42 -2.08
CA TYR A 609 -19.12 -15.24 -1.26
C TYR A 609 -20.02 -14.23 -1.95
N VAL A 610 -20.88 -13.59 -1.16
CA VAL A 610 -21.75 -12.50 -1.57
C VAL A 610 -21.68 -11.41 -0.52
N GLY A 611 -21.78 -10.16 -0.94
CA GLY A 611 -21.73 -9.07 0.01
C GLY A 611 -22.22 -7.75 -0.57
N GLY A 612 -22.12 -6.74 0.27
CA GLY A 612 -22.41 -5.36 -0.10
C GLY A 612 -21.50 -4.38 0.63
N GLU A 613 -21.07 -3.40 -0.10
CA GLU A 613 -20.30 -2.27 0.39
C GLU A 613 -21.18 -1.03 0.46
N ASN A 614 -20.81 -0.14 1.39
CA ASN A 614 -21.52 1.11 1.62
C ASN A 614 -23.05 0.94 1.73
N LEU A 615 -23.51 -0.05 2.50
CA LEU A 615 -24.93 -0.35 2.71
C LEU A 615 -25.71 0.82 3.36
N THR A 616 -25.01 1.81 3.92
CA THR A 616 -25.59 3.08 4.38
C THR A 616 -26.00 3.99 3.24
N ASN A 617 -25.56 3.71 2.01
CA ASN A 617 -25.77 4.52 0.81
C ASN A 617 -25.32 5.98 0.97
N TYR A 618 -24.32 6.22 1.82
CA TYR A 618 -23.79 7.56 1.98
C TYR A 618 -22.90 7.93 0.79
N ARG A 619 -23.12 9.11 0.22
CA ARG A 619 -22.31 9.66 -0.87
C ARG A 619 -21.95 11.10 -0.53
N GLN A 620 -20.77 11.53 -0.97
CA GLN A 620 -20.38 12.93 -0.92
C GLN A 620 -21.31 13.73 -1.82
N PRO A 621 -21.99 14.77 -1.32
CA PRO A 621 -22.72 15.70 -2.19
C PRO A 621 -21.74 16.46 -3.09
N ASN A 622 -22.05 16.55 -4.39
CA ASN A 622 -21.28 17.31 -5.38
C ASN A 622 -19.76 17.03 -5.36
N PRO A 623 -19.32 15.79 -5.63
CA PRO A 623 -17.91 15.46 -5.63
C PRO A 623 -17.12 16.18 -6.73
N VAL A 624 -17.82 16.68 -7.76
CA VAL A 624 -17.28 17.46 -8.88
C VAL A 624 -17.84 18.89 -8.83
N VAL A 625 -17.02 19.86 -8.49
CA VAL A 625 -17.40 21.28 -8.48
C VAL A 625 -17.55 21.77 -9.92
N ASN A 626 -18.65 22.48 -10.21
CA ASN A 626 -19.00 22.99 -11.55
C ASN A 626 -18.99 21.89 -12.65
N ALA A 627 -19.57 20.72 -12.35
CA ALA A 627 -19.65 19.56 -13.24
C ALA A 627 -20.25 19.88 -14.62
N ALA A 628 -21.19 20.82 -14.67
CA ALA A 628 -21.86 21.24 -15.92
C ALA A 628 -20.93 22.00 -16.89
N ASN A 629 -19.86 22.64 -16.39
CA ASN A 629 -18.92 23.39 -17.21
C ASN A 629 -17.45 23.03 -16.92
N PRO A 630 -16.98 21.86 -17.34
CA PRO A 630 -15.64 21.38 -17.02
C PRO A 630 -14.52 22.14 -17.75
N TRP A 631 -14.86 23.01 -18.67
CA TRP A 631 -13.90 23.87 -19.38
C TRP A 631 -13.63 25.19 -18.64
N SER A 632 -14.33 25.42 -17.52
CA SER A 632 -14.15 26.58 -16.66
C SER A 632 -12.95 26.46 -15.74
N ALA A 633 -12.34 27.59 -15.37
CA ALA A 633 -11.31 27.64 -14.33
C ALA A 633 -11.84 27.30 -12.92
N THR A 634 -13.16 27.32 -12.72
CA THR A 634 -13.81 26.94 -11.45
C THR A 634 -14.15 25.45 -11.36
N PHE A 635 -13.92 24.69 -12.44
CA PHE A 635 -14.13 23.25 -12.44
C PHE A 635 -13.10 22.53 -11.58
N ASP A 636 -13.55 21.69 -10.64
CA ASP A 636 -12.65 20.95 -9.76
C ASP A 636 -13.22 19.60 -9.29
N PRO A 637 -12.70 18.46 -9.79
CA PRO A 637 -13.05 17.13 -9.31
C PRO A 637 -12.11 16.60 -8.21
N THR A 638 -11.21 17.45 -7.66
CA THR A 638 -10.15 17.01 -6.72
C THR A 638 -10.51 17.24 -5.24
N LEU A 639 -11.71 17.78 -4.97
CA LEU A 639 -12.17 18.07 -3.61
C LEU A 639 -12.95 16.89 -3.00
N VAL A 640 -12.39 15.68 -3.11
CA VAL A 640 -13.02 14.44 -2.62
C VAL A 640 -12.62 14.14 -1.18
N TRP A 641 -13.63 13.98 -0.31
CA TRP A 641 -13.47 13.67 1.11
C TRP A 641 -14.28 12.46 1.57
N GLY A 642 -15.25 11.99 0.78
CA GLY A 642 -16.16 10.89 1.08
C GLY A 642 -16.35 9.94 -0.08
N PRO A 643 -17.23 8.92 0.07
CA PRO A 643 -17.56 8.01 -1.02
C PRO A 643 -18.21 8.76 -2.18
N VAL A 644 -17.77 8.48 -3.40
CA VAL A 644 -18.33 9.07 -4.62
C VAL A 644 -19.48 8.23 -5.20
N HIS A 645 -19.54 6.94 -4.86
CA HIS A 645 -20.60 6.01 -5.27
C HIS A 645 -21.37 5.48 -4.06
N GLY A 646 -22.63 5.04 -4.30
CA GLY A 646 -23.54 4.50 -3.29
C GLY A 646 -23.31 3.01 -2.98
N ILE A 647 -24.41 2.28 -2.77
CA ILE A 647 -24.39 0.83 -2.47
C ILE A 647 -23.79 0.06 -3.65
N MET A 648 -22.88 -0.85 -3.33
CA MET A 648 -22.34 -1.82 -4.29
C MET A 648 -22.58 -3.23 -3.77
N ALA A 649 -23.32 -4.04 -4.52
CA ALA A 649 -23.49 -5.47 -4.26
C ALA A 649 -22.49 -6.27 -5.08
N TYR A 650 -21.95 -7.36 -4.53
CA TYR A 650 -20.98 -8.19 -5.22
C TYR A 650 -21.18 -9.67 -4.93
N ALA A 651 -20.62 -10.51 -5.81
CA ALA A 651 -20.55 -11.95 -5.64
C ALA A 651 -19.26 -12.51 -6.25
N GLY A 652 -18.80 -13.62 -5.72
CA GLY A 652 -17.64 -14.30 -6.29
C GLY A 652 -17.51 -15.74 -5.86
N ILE A 653 -16.57 -16.42 -6.52
CA ILE A 653 -16.22 -17.82 -6.27
C ILE A 653 -14.72 -17.97 -6.21
N ARG A 654 -14.22 -18.64 -5.16
CA ARG A 654 -12.83 -19.07 -5.01
C ARG A 654 -12.77 -20.58 -5.15
N MET A 655 -11.99 -21.09 -6.09
CA MET A 655 -11.83 -22.51 -6.36
C MET A 655 -10.38 -22.92 -6.05
N ASN A 656 -10.24 -24.01 -5.31
CA ASN A 656 -8.94 -24.55 -4.90
C ASN A 656 -8.81 -26.00 -5.39
N PHE A 657 -7.96 -26.21 -6.39
CA PHE A 657 -7.70 -27.53 -6.98
C PHE A 657 -6.48 -28.23 -6.37
N TRP A 658 -5.93 -27.74 -5.25
CA TRP A 658 -4.82 -28.37 -4.52
C TRP A 658 -5.26 -29.52 -3.62
N LYS A 659 -6.54 -29.58 -3.31
CA LYS A 659 -7.13 -30.59 -2.44
C LYS A 659 -7.78 -31.76 -3.20
N MET A 660 -7.41 -31.96 -4.48
CA MET A 660 -7.88 -33.11 -5.25
C MET A 660 -7.12 -34.39 -4.91
#